data_8126bb00c7e413443796f1988362dcfa
#
_entry.id   8126bb00c7e413443796f1988362dcfa
#
_cell.length_a   1.000
_cell.length_b   1.000
_cell.length_c   1.000
_cell.angle_alpha   90.00
_cell.angle_beta   90.00
_cell.angle_gamma   90.00
#
_symmetry.space_group_name_H-M   'P 1'
#
loop_
_entity.id
_entity.type
_entity.pdbx_description
1 polymer ?
#
loop_
_entity_poly.entity_id
_entity_poly.type
_entity_poly.pdbx_seq_one_letter_code
_entity_poly.pdbx_strand_id
1 'polypeptide(L)'
;MKPPPYLLLAALLFWGWLSGFLVLGAIMGGLLEAARFTRFRWELDDADFSRIWSLCVLLTVAAAAYVFTTNGEGGGLGGLLHGETAQNAGSSGGPAATRFLRWLPMTLFAFIAAQNFNLRPSVPLTGISLVLRWRRRKGDQAFAGHYLNVSYPYFIICVFASGIHANTGTLTYYWGLCVLIGWALWSIRSPRFGLGTWLAVLTLVFVMGFAEMVGINQMQRALQNFNAQWMARFFGQRTDPLQSTTRMGRIGQLKLSAKIVIWLEPHRIGDAPTYLREASYRNYQSQRMAWFSGGTRNDFELLRQDADNTTYSLIPGKRVSSDVNITCYLNGYSRDLQAPEGLLPLPSGCARLENVPANMSLRKNKNGAILAAGSGLIIFDALYGRGATIDAPPDLEATNRYDLGVPPEEVPALQSVIAEMRIPAGADEAEKLQTVERFFLSKFTYSIWQGKDKLATTNTTPLTRFLLTSRSGHCEYFASATVLLLRELGIPARYAVGYYVHEPHGSGYIVRERDAHAWCLVWDFADKTWKDFDTTPPSWVGIESKRTAAAEWFADVRSWLGLQFAKFRWGQAHLQQYIFWAFIPVLIVLLYHIIFRRLGKLRALKAKAKKQAPVVWPGLDSEFYQLERKLANRGVPRQTGEPLSDWLERSLAEPALVDLRMPLQDLLHLHYRHRFDPRGLTVEEREQLRCEAKSCLDSLLRVKS
;
A
#
# COMPACT_ATOMS: atom_id res chain seq x y z
N MET A 1 24.27 -16.52 16.95
CA MET A 1 25.45 -15.65 16.85
C MET A 1 25.06 -14.24 17.26
N LYS A 2 25.90 -13.55 18.06
CA LYS A 2 25.67 -12.13 18.42
C LYS A 2 26.38 -11.25 17.40
N PRO A 3 25.80 -10.14 16.94
CA PRO A 3 26.46 -9.21 16.06
C PRO A 3 27.65 -8.52 16.80
N PRO A 4 28.67 -8.07 16.05
CA PRO A 4 29.75 -7.28 16.64
C PRO A 4 29.21 -6.00 17.27
N PRO A 5 29.95 -5.40 18.22
CA PRO A 5 29.61 -4.12 18.82
C PRO A 5 29.42 -3.06 17.74
N TYR A 6 28.45 -2.17 17.94
CA TYR A 6 28.13 -1.02 17.07
C TYR A 6 27.64 -1.35 15.65
N LEU A 7 27.54 -2.62 15.22
CA LEU A 7 27.07 -2.97 13.88
C LEU A 7 25.62 -2.50 13.62
N LEU A 8 24.72 -2.72 14.60
CA LEU A 8 23.32 -2.29 14.48
C LEU A 8 23.19 -0.76 14.55
N LEU A 9 24.01 -0.10 15.34
CA LEU A 9 24.10 1.37 15.37
C LEU A 9 24.52 1.90 13.99
N ALA A 10 25.60 1.37 13.42
CA ALA A 10 26.07 1.79 12.11
C ALA A 10 25.04 1.54 11.00
N ALA A 11 24.35 0.39 11.04
CA ALA A 11 23.28 0.08 10.07
C ALA A 11 22.07 1.03 10.20
N LEU A 12 21.70 1.41 11.43
CA LEU A 12 20.61 2.36 11.68
C LEU A 12 21.00 3.80 11.32
N LEU A 13 22.25 4.19 11.55
CA LEU A 13 22.78 5.48 11.09
C LEU A 13 22.81 5.54 9.56
N PHE A 14 23.25 4.47 8.90
CA PHE A 14 23.28 4.37 7.45
C PHE A 14 21.87 4.42 6.85
N TRP A 15 20.93 3.67 7.44
CA TRP A 15 19.51 3.75 7.08
C TRP A 15 18.95 5.15 7.29
N GLY A 16 19.20 5.75 8.46
CA GLY A 16 18.72 7.09 8.79
C GLY A 16 19.28 8.17 7.85
N TRP A 17 20.55 8.06 7.48
CA TRP A 17 21.19 8.99 6.55
C TRP A 17 20.59 8.92 5.15
N LEU A 18 20.45 7.73 4.59
CA LEU A 18 19.89 7.54 3.24
C LEU A 18 18.38 7.76 3.16
N SER A 19 17.64 7.53 4.24
CA SER A 19 16.20 7.69 4.29
C SER A 19 15.72 9.05 4.79
N GLY A 20 16.63 9.95 5.21
CA GLY A 20 16.28 11.25 5.80
C GLY A 20 15.91 11.19 7.29
N PHE A 21 16.04 10.04 7.95
CA PHE A 21 15.72 9.82 9.38
C PHE A 21 16.95 9.73 10.27
N LEU A 22 18.01 10.52 10.00
CA LEU A 22 19.31 10.39 10.69
C LEU A 22 19.20 10.48 12.21
N VAL A 23 18.46 11.45 12.73
CA VAL A 23 18.26 11.64 14.17
C VAL A 23 17.56 10.43 14.80
N LEU A 24 16.51 9.92 14.14
CA LEU A 24 15.81 8.74 14.59
C LEU A 24 16.71 7.50 14.57
N GLY A 25 17.46 7.30 13.49
CA GLY A 25 18.44 6.22 13.38
C GLY A 25 19.52 6.27 14.49
N ALA A 26 20.00 7.47 14.81
CA ALA A 26 20.95 7.68 15.90
C ALA A 26 20.35 7.34 17.28
N ILE A 27 19.13 7.78 17.55
CA ILE A 27 18.43 7.48 18.82
C ILE A 27 18.18 5.97 18.93
N MET A 28 17.64 5.34 17.88
CA MET A 28 17.36 3.91 17.88
C MET A 28 18.64 3.08 18.06
N GLY A 29 19.70 3.41 17.31
CA GLY A 29 21.00 2.74 17.42
C GLY A 29 21.65 2.93 18.79
N GLY A 30 21.62 4.15 19.31
CA GLY A 30 22.10 4.46 20.65
C GLY A 30 21.38 3.68 21.75
N LEU A 31 20.05 3.56 21.66
CA LEU A 31 19.25 2.76 22.58
C LEU A 31 19.62 1.26 22.53
N LEU A 32 19.87 0.70 21.34
CA LEU A 32 20.28 -0.71 21.22
C LEU A 32 21.67 -0.94 21.82
N GLU A 33 22.60 -0.01 21.65
CA GLU A 33 23.95 -0.11 22.27
C GLU A 33 23.91 0.17 23.78
N ALA A 34 23.03 1.07 24.25
CA ALA A 34 22.83 1.33 25.69
C ALA A 34 22.48 0.06 26.46
N ALA A 35 21.83 -0.91 25.82
CA ALA A 35 21.57 -2.21 26.42
C ALA A 35 22.85 -2.96 26.83
N ARG A 36 24.04 -2.64 26.28
CA ARG A 36 25.31 -3.27 26.64
C ARG A 36 25.92 -2.68 27.93
N PHE A 37 25.65 -1.41 28.19
CA PHE A 37 26.23 -0.67 29.32
C PHE A 37 25.30 -0.65 30.54
N THR A 38 23.99 -0.85 30.35
CA THR A 38 23.03 -0.84 31.44
C THR A 38 22.93 -2.22 32.10
N ARG A 39 22.82 -2.22 33.43
CA ARG A 39 22.51 -3.44 34.22
C ARG A 39 21.03 -3.77 34.21
N PHE A 40 20.20 -2.89 33.67
CA PHE A 40 18.77 -3.07 33.59
C PHE A 40 18.43 -4.15 32.55
N ARG A 41 17.78 -5.24 33.00
CA ARG A 41 17.33 -6.34 32.14
C ARG A 41 15.87 -6.63 32.38
N TRP A 42 15.20 -6.96 31.28
CA TRP A 42 13.82 -7.41 31.32
C TRP A 42 13.74 -8.94 31.40
N GLU A 43 12.79 -9.44 32.15
CA GLU A 43 12.44 -10.85 32.15
C GLU A 43 11.16 -11.02 31.31
N LEU A 44 11.33 -11.23 30.00
CA LEU A 44 10.25 -11.41 29.05
C LEU A 44 10.01 -12.89 28.81
N ASP A 45 8.75 -13.32 28.90
CA ASP A 45 8.31 -14.66 28.58
C ASP A 45 7.89 -14.82 27.09
N ASP A 46 7.61 -16.06 26.64
CA ASP A 46 7.14 -16.35 25.28
C ASP A 46 5.88 -15.57 24.90
N ALA A 47 5.00 -15.32 25.87
CA ALA A 47 3.77 -14.60 25.64
C ALA A 47 4.03 -13.08 25.44
N ASP A 48 5.00 -12.53 26.16
CA ASP A 48 5.39 -11.13 26.02
C ASP A 48 6.04 -10.87 24.64
N PHE A 49 6.96 -11.74 24.21
CA PHE A 49 7.51 -11.67 22.86
C PHE A 49 6.44 -11.78 21.78
N SER A 50 5.46 -12.67 21.97
CA SER A 50 4.34 -12.81 21.05
C SER A 50 3.50 -11.54 20.93
N ARG A 51 3.31 -10.81 22.05
CA ARG A 51 2.54 -9.54 22.07
C ARG A 51 3.33 -8.42 21.39
N ILE A 52 4.62 -8.30 21.72
CA ILE A 52 5.50 -7.29 21.09
C ILE A 52 5.58 -7.55 19.59
N TRP A 53 5.68 -8.81 19.15
CA TRP A 53 5.61 -9.16 17.74
C TRP A 53 4.29 -8.75 17.09
N SER A 54 3.16 -9.04 17.75
CA SER A 54 1.84 -8.65 17.25
C SER A 54 1.70 -7.13 17.16
N LEU A 55 2.27 -6.38 18.11
CA LEU A 55 2.34 -4.93 18.06
C LEU A 55 3.15 -4.44 16.86
N CYS A 56 4.34 -5.02 16.62
CA CYS A 56 5.17 -4.67 15.47
C CYS A 56 4.47 -4.97 14.13
N VAL A 57 3.79 -6.12 14.03
CA VAL A 57 3.00 -6.46 12.84
C VAL A 57 1.85 -5.47 12.64
N LEU A 58 1.14 -5.10 13.70
CA LEU A 58 0.06 -4.11 13.64
C LEU A 58 0.58 -2.74 13.20
N LEU A 59 1.71 -2.27 13.78
CA LEU A 59 2.35 -1.03 13.37
C LEU A 59 2.80 -1.09 11.90
N THR A 60 3.30 -2.23 11.45
CA THR A 60 3.70 -2.45 10.05
C THR A 60 2.50 -2.38 9.11
N VAL A 61 1.37 -3.00 9.49
CA VAL A 61 0.12 -2.93 8.71
C VAL A 61 -0.45 -1.51 8.72
N ALA A 62 -0.43 -0.82 9.86
CA ALA A 62 -0.90 0.56 9.97
C ALA A 62 -0.03 1.51 9.12
N ALA A 63 1.30 1.35 9.17
CA ALA A 63 2.23 2.11 8.33
C ALA A 63 2.01 1.83 6.84
N ALA A 64 1.78 0.58 6.46
CA ALA A 64 1.43 0.21 5.09
C ALA A 64 0.11 0.89 4.68
N ALA A 65 -0.95 0.73 5.45
CA ALA A 65 -2.24 1.36 5.18
C ALA A 65 -2.09 2.88 5.03
N TYR A 66 -1.36 3.53 5.94
CA TYR A 66 -1.09 4.97 5.87
C TYR A 66 -0.36 5.36 4.58
N VAL A 67 0.74 4.70 4.23
CA VAL A 67 1.53 5.01 3.02
C VAL A 67 0.76 4.74 1.74
N PHE A 68 -0.07 3.68 1.70
CA PHE A 68 -0.89 3.37 0.54
C PHE A 68 -2.10 4.31 0.39
N THR A 69 -2.52 4.97 1.47
CA THR A 69 -3.68 5.88 1.47
C THR A 69 -3.30 7.34 1.32
N THR A 70 -2.11 7.76 1.74
CA THR A 70 -1.65 9.14 1.62
C THR A 70 -0.91 9.36 0.30
N ASN A 71 -1.59 9.98 -0.66
CA ASN A 71 -0.98 10.45 -1.91
C ASN A 71 -0.23 11.76 -1.67
N GLY A 72 0.93 11.72 -0.99
CA GLY A 72 1.90 12.83 -1.07
C GLY A 72 1.48 14.26 -0.68
N GLU A 73 0.24 14.48 -0.24
CA GLU A 73 -0.20 15.80 0.24
C GLU A 73 0.29 15.99 1.67
N GLY A 74 1.49 16.53 1.79
CA GLY A 74 2.18 16.72 3.05
C GLY A 74 1.92 18.10 3.65
N GLY A 75 0.88 18.21 4.45
CA GLY A 75 0.76 19.27 5.45
C GLY A 75 0.55 18.64 6.82
N GLY A 76 1.42 18.91 7.79
CA GLY A 76 1.30 18.43 9.16
C GLY A 76 2.25 17.29 9.54
N LEU A 77 1.85 16.43 10.48
CA LEU A 77 2.63 15.29 10.98
C LEU A 77 3.17 14.37 9.88
N GLY A 78 2.49 14.30 8.72
CA GLY A 78 2.93 13.58 7.54
C GLY A 78 4.25 14.09 6.96
N GLY A 79 4.46 15.39 6.88
CA GLY A 79 5.71 16.00 6.37
C GLY A 79 6.92 15.71 7.26
N LEU A 80 6.73 15.70 8.59
CA LEU A 80 7.77 15.34 9.57
C LEU A 80 8.14 13.85 9.49
N LEU A 81 7.17 12.99 9.21
CA LEU A 81 7.39 11.54 9.11
C LEU A 81 7.95 11.11 7.76
N HIS A 82 7.80 11.94 6.71
CA HIS A 82 8.33 11.63 5.37
C HIS A 82 9.78 12.04 5.18
N GLY A 83 10.34 12.88 6.05
CA GLY A 83 11.74 13.33 5.95
C GLY A 83 12.03 14.16 4.69
N GLU A 84 10.99 14.72 4.07
CA GLU A 84 11.10 15.54 2.86
C GLU A 84 11.03 17.02 3.25
N THR A 85 12.08 17.77 2.95
CA THR A 85 11.99 19.22 2.88
C THR A 85 11.10 19.57 1.70
N ALA A 86 10.17 20.52 1.88
CA ALA A 86 9.09 20.90 0.94
C ALA A 86 9.53 21.23 -0.51
N GLN A 87 10.82 21.29 -0.80
CA GLN A 87 11.36 21.58 -2.12
C GLN A 87 11.45 20.39 -3.08
N ASN A 88 11.36 19.15 -2.60
CA ASN A 88 11.54 17.94 -3.42
C ASN A 88 10.26 17.13 -3.67
N ALA A 89 9.10 17.64 -3.30
CA ALA A 89 7.82 16.91 -3.44
C ALA A 89 7.36 16.68 -4.89
N GLY A 90 8.02 17.29 -5.87
CA GLY A 90 7.58 17.29 -7.28
C GLY A 90 8.13 16.13 -8.16
N SER A 91 9.13 15.37 -7.73
CA SER A 91 9.83 14.45 -8.65
C SER A 91 9.99 12.99 -8.23
N SER A 92 9.60 12.60 -7.03
CA SER A 92 9.83 11.23 -6.54
C SER A 92 8.57 10.40 -6.35
N GLY A 93 7.81 10.21 -7.42
CA GLY A 93 6.68 9.28 -7.49
C GLY A 93 7.07 7.81 -7.48
N GLY A 94 7.91 7.36 -6.54
CA GLY A 94 8.15 5.94 -6.31
C GLY A 94 6.86 5.24 -5.89
N PRO A 95 6.65 3.96 -6.29
CA PRO A 95 5.43 3.24 -5.93
C PRO A 95 5.27 3.21 -4.39
N ALA A 96 4.04 3.34 -3.90
CA ALA A 96 3.72 3.38 -2.45
C ALA A 96 4.38 2.23 -1.66
N ALA A 97 4.57 1.07 -2.29
CA ALA A 97 5.28 -0.07 -1.73
C ALA A 97 6.73 0.27 -1.32
N THR A 98 7.46 1.05 -2.12
CA THR A 98 8.85 1.41 -1.78
C THR A 98 8.91 2.37 -0.59
N ARG A 99 7.98 3.31 -0.50
CA ARG A 99 7.89 4.24 0.64
C ARG A 99 7.62 3.50 1.95
N PHE A 100 6.73 2.52 1.95
CA PHE A 100 6.40 1.69 3.11
C PHE A 100 7.63 0.90 3.61
N LEU A 101 8.39 0.30 2.70
CA LEU A 101 9.55 -0.53 3.07
C LEU A 101 10.65 0.26 3.81
N ARG A 102 10.75 1.58 3.61
CA ARG A 102 11.66 2.46 4.37
C ARG A 102 11.35 2.47 5.87
N TRP A 103 10.11 2.24 6.28
CA TRP A 103 9.67 2.32 7.68
C TRP A 103 9.86 1.02 8.44
N LEU A 104 10.22 -0.09 7.76
CA LEU A 104 10.40 -1.40 8.40
C LEU A 104 11.37 -1.38 9.59
N PRO A 105 12.54 -0.72 9.55
CA PRO A 105 13.42 -0.65 10.71
C PRO A 105 12.75 -0.03 11.92
N MET A 106 11.93 1.00 11.74
CA MET A 106 11.22 1.69 12.80
C MET A 106 10.08 0.82 13.38
N THR A 107 9.26 0.19 12.54
CA THR A 107 8.13 -0.63 12.99
C THR A 107 8.57 -1.88 13.74
N LEU A 108 9.73 -2.45 13.40
CA LEU A 108 10.29 -3.65 14.04
C LEU A 108 11.24 -3.34 15.19
N PHE A 109 11.54 -2.05 15.45
CA PHE A 109 12.50 -1.63 16.47
C PHE A 109 12.15 -2.13 17.88
N ALA A 110 10.88 -2.05 18.28
CA ALA A 110 10.43 -2.49 19.60
C ALA A 110 10.76 -3.97 19.86
N PHE A 111 10.72 -4.80 18.83
CA PHE A 111 11.00 -6.23 18.94
C PHE A 111 12.50 -6.52 19.15
N ILE A 112 13.38 -5.84 18.41
CA ILE A 112 14.84 -5.99 18.61
C ILE A 112 15.29 -5.36 19.92
N ALA A 113 14.71 -4.23 20.34
CA ALA A 113 14.97 -3.63 21.63
C ALA A 113 14.58 -4.59 22.77
N ALA A 114 13.40 -5.20 22.68
CA ALA A 114 12.96 -6.21 23.65
C ALA A 114 13.94 -7.40 23.75
N GLN A 115 14.50 -7.88 22.62
CA GLN A 115 15.53 -8.93 22.64
C GLN A 115 16.80 -8.46 23.32
N ASN A 116 17.30 -7.24 23.03
CA ASN A 116 18.57 -6.76 23.55
C ASN A 116 18.54 -6.44 25.06
N PHE A 117 17.38 -5.98 25.55
CA PHE A 117 17.17 -5.71 26.99
C PHE A 117 16.70 -6.92 27.78
N ASN A 118 16.43 -8.08 27.15
CA ASN A 118 16.02 -9.28 27.86
C ASN A 118 17.21 -9.98 28.53
N LEU A 119 16.93 -10.70 29.62
CA LEU A 119 17.91 -11.57 30.32
C LEU A 119 18.54 -12.59 29.36
N ARG A 120 17.72 -13.22 28.50
CA ARG A 120 18.20 -14.08 27.41
C ARG A 120 18.15 -13.28 26.10
N PRO A 121 19.28 -12.97 25.47
CA PRO A 121 19.32 -12.18 24.23
C PRO A 121 18.90 -13.02 23.00
N SER A 122 17.75 -13.67 23.09
CA SER A 122 17.19 -14.55 22.08
C SER A 122 15.66 -14.60 22.20
N VAL A 123 14.98 -14.79 21.08
CA VAL A 123 13.54 -14.78 20.97
C VAL A 123 13.03 -16.20 20.71
N PRO A 124 11.99 -16.66 21.40
CA PRO A 124 11.39 -17.96 21.13
C PRO A 124 10.73 -17.97 19.74
N LEU A 125 10.94 -19.02 18.95
CA LEU A 125 10.31 -19.17 17.63
C LEU A 125 8.78 -19.14 17.68
N THR A 126 8.20 -19.62 18.77
CA THR A 126 6.77 -19.53 19.07
C THR A 126 6.29 -18.08 19.25
N GLY A 127 7.18 -17.15 19.58
CA GLY A 127 6.87 -15.72 19.68
C GLY A 127 6.63 -15.06 18.32
N ILE A 128 7.29 -15.53 17.27
CA ILE A 128 7.25 -14.94 15.93
C ILE A 128 6.15 -15.60 15.05
N SER A 129 6.08 -16.93 15.05
CA SER A 129 5.22 -17.69 14.14
C SER A 129 3.84 -17.98 14.72
N LEU A 130 2.79 -17.50 14.02
CA LEU A 130 1.39 -17.85 14.32
C LEU A 130 1.09 -19.34 14.19
N VAL A 131 1.70 -20.00 13.19
CA VAL A 131 1.50 -21.42 12.92
C VAL A 131 2.09 -22.27 14.05
N LEU A 132 3.30 -21.92 14.53
CA LEU A 132 3.93 -22.65 15.64
C LEU A 132 3.16 -22.41 16.95
N ARG A 133 2.60 -21.23 17.17
CA ARG A 133 1.69 -20.96 18.30
C ARG A 133 0.43 -21.80 18.25
N TRP A 134 -0.17 -21.94 17.09
CA TRP A 134 -1.36 -22.77 16.89
C TRP A 134 -1.06 -24.26 17.08
N ARG A 135 0.07 -24.79 16.55
CA ARG A 135 0.54 -26.15 16.79
C ARG A 135 0.79 -26.43 18.27
N ARG A 136 1.47 -25.53 18.97
CA ARG A 136 1.69 -25.62 20.43
C ARG A 136 0.38 -25.69 21.21
N ARG A 137 -0.65 -24.93 20.81
CA ARG A 137 -1.99 -25.01 21.42
C ARG A 137 -2.67 -26.35 21.18
N LYS A 138 -2.34 -27.07 20.12
CA LYS A 138 -2.82 -28.43 19.81
C LYS A 138 -1.99 -29.54 20.47
N GLY A 139 -1.01 -29.20 21.32
CA GLY A 139 -0.20 -30.19 22.07
C GLY A 139 1.12 -30.56 21.40
N ASP A 140 1.44 -30.03 20.21
CA ASP A 140 2.70 -30.27 19.53
C ASP A 140 3.82 -29.42 20.16
N GLN A 141 4.76 -30.09 20.86
CA GLN A 141 5.91 -29.46 21.52
C GLN A 141 7.22 -29.53 20.72
N ALA A 142 7.21 -30.01 19.50
CA ALA A 142 8.42 -30.23 18.69
C ALA A 142 9.33 -29.00 18.57
N PHE A 143 8.77 -27.79 18.69
CA PHE A 143 9.50 -26.52 18.61
C PHE A 143 9.56 -25.76 19.95
N ALA A 144 9.10 -26.37 21.06
CA ALA A 144 9.24 -25.79 22.39
C ALA A 144 10.73 -25.75 22.78
N GLY A 145 11.25 -24.56 23.12
CA GLY A 145 12.66 -24.39 23.52
C GLY A 145 13.60 -23.95 22.40
N HIS A 146 13.14 -23.79 21.16
CA HIS A 146 13.96 -23.22 20.10
C HIS A 146 13.98 -21.68 20.17
N TYR A 147 15.18 -21.12 20.33
CA TYR A 147 15.41 -19.67 20.41
C TYR A 147 16.25 -19.19 19.24
N LEU A 148 15.87 -18.04 18.68
CA LEU A 148 16.55 -17.38 17.58
C LEU A 148 17.05 -15.99 18.00
N ASN A 149 18.23 -15.61 17.52
CA ASN A 149 18.71 -14.24 17.63
C ASN A 149 18.34 -13.49 16.34
N VAL A 150 17.46 -12.47 16.45
CA VAL A 150 16.95 -11.71 15.30
C VAL A 150 17.79 -10.48 14.96
N SER A 151 18.97 -10.31 15.56
CA SER A 151 19.85 -9.15 15.32
C SER A 151 20.34 -9.09 13.87
N TYR A 152 20.75 -10.22 13.29
CA TYR A 152 21.16 -10.27 11.88
C TYR A 152 20.00 -10.10 10.91
N PRO A 153 18.84 -10.76 11.08
CA PRO A 153 17.64 -10.43 10.31
C PRO A 153 17.28 -8.95 10.34
N TYR A 154 17.35 -8.32 11.52
CA TYR A 154 17.09 -6.88 11.63
C TYR A 154 18.15 -6.03 10.92
N PHE A 155 19.42 -6.40 11.01
CA PHE A 155 20.50 -5.79 10.25
C PHE A 155 20.23 -5.82 8.75
N ILE A 156 19.80 -6.97 8.21
CA ILE A 156 19.46 -7.13 6.79
C ILE A 156 18.29 -6.20 6.42
N ILE A 157 17.27 -6.09 7.29
CA ILE A 157 16.13 -5.19 7.06
C ILE A 157 16.58 -3.72 7.02
N CYS A 158 17.49 -3.29 7.93
CA CYS A 158 18.02 -1.93 7.92
C CYS A 158 18.78 -1.63 6.62
N VAL A 159 19.65 -2.54 6.20
CA VAL A 159 20.42 -2.41 4.96
C VAL A 159 19.52 -2.42 3.72
N PHE A 160 18.52 -3.30 3.67
CA PHE A 160 17.56 -3.36 2.59
C PHE A 160 16.72 -2.06 2.50
N ALA A 161 16.21 -1.59 3.64
CA ALA A 161 15.43 -0.36 3.72
C ALA A 161 16.25 0.89 3.31
N SER A 162 17.57 0.88 3.52
CA SER A 162 18.47 1.95 3.07
C SER A 162 18.58 2.06 1.55
N GLY A 163 18.45 0.95 0.83
CA GLY A 163 18.59 0.89 -0.64
C GLY A 163 17.41 1.47 -1.41
N ILE A 164 16.26 1.62 -0.75
CA ILE A 164 15.00 1.92 -1.43
C ILE A 164 14.90 3.38 -1.91
N HIS A 165 15.72 4.29 -1.39
CA HIS A 165 15.63 5.73 -1.70
C HIS A 165 16.98 6.42 -1.87
N ALA A 166 17.97 5.72 -2.39
CA ALA A 166 19.28 6.31 -2.65
C ALA A 166 19.21 7.35 -3.78
N ASN A 167 18.66 8.54 -3.48
CA ASN A 167 18.84 9.75 -4.32
C ASN A 167 20.31 10.20 -4.38
N THR A 168 21.12 9.76 -3.44
CA THR A 168 22.59 9.85 -3.47
C THR A 168 23.09 8.67 -4.29
N GLY A 169 23.53 8.88 -5.50
CA GLY A 169 23.96 7.94 -6.51
C GLY A 169 24.21 6.49 -6.05
N THR A 170 23.82 5.54 -6.84
CA THR A 170 23.87 4.09 -6.58
C THR A 170 25.22 3.60 -5.99
N LEU A 171 26.31 4.29 -6.27
CA LEU A 171 27.67 4.00 -5.78
C LEU A 171 27.82 4.22 -4.27
N THR A 172 27.27 5.30 -3.71
CA THR A 172 27.38 5.59 -2.26
C THR A 172 26.69 4.53 -1.42
N TYR A 173 25.49 4.12 -1.83
CA TYR A 173 24.78 3.01 -1.19
C TYR A 173 25.60 1.72 -1.27
N TYR A 174 26.13 1.40 -2.45
CA TYR A 174 26.89 0.18 -2.66
C TYR A 174 28.14 0.11 -1.77
N TRP A 175 28.93 1.17 -1.69
CA TRP A 175 30.12 1.21 -0.83
C TRP A 175 29.79 1.11 0.66
N GLY A 176 28.73 1.79 1.12
CA GLY A 176 28.26 1.66 2.49
C GLY A 176 27.79 0.23 2.81
N LEU A 177 27.08 -0.40 1.89
CA LEU A 177 26.69 -1.81 1.96
C LEU A 177 27.91 -2.73 2.10
N CYS A 178 28.94 -2.56 1.26
CA CYS A 178 30.17 -3.34 1.31
C CYS A 178 30.89 -3.23 2.66
N VAL A 179 30.97 -2.01 3.21
CA VAL A 179 31.60 -1.76 4.53
C VAL A 179 30.83 -2.48 5.63
N LEU A 180 29.50 -2.34 5.67
CA LEU A 180 28.66 -2.95 6.71
C LEU A 180 28.66 -4.48 6.62
N ILE A 181 28.55 -5.04 5.42
CA ILE A 181 28.60 -6.51 5.21
C ILE A 181 30.00 -7.03 5.51
N GLY A 182 31.06 -6.34 5.05
CA GLY A 182 32.44 -6.69 5.37
C GLY A 182 32.69 -6.75 6.88
N TRP A 183 32.19 -5.76 7.62
CA TRP A 183 32.27 -5.75 9.09
C TRP A 183 31.51 -6.91 9.74
N ALA A 184 30.27 -7.15 9.29
CA ALA A 184 29.48 -8.26 9.79
C ALA A 184 30.19 -9.62 9.54
N LEU A 185 30.72 -9.85 8.34
CA LEU A 185 31.42 -11.06 7.95
C LEU A 185 32.77 -11.22 8.64
N TRP A 186 33.47 -10.10 8.89
CA TRP A 186 34.72 -10.13 9.64
C TRP A 186 34.53 -10.75 11.04
N SER A 187 33.45 -10.43 11.70
CA SER A 187 33.16 -10.95 13.04
C SER A 187 32.87 -12.46 13.08
N ILE A 188 32.49 -13.04 11.94
CA ILE A 188 32.13 -14.46 11.81
C ILE A 188 33.26 -15.27 11.13
N ARG A 189 34.38 -14.60 10.81
CA ARG A 189 35.48 -15.21 10.09
C ARG A 189 36.00 -16.48 10.82
N SER A 190 36.10 -17.57 10.06
CA SER A 190 36.71 -18.81 10.55
C SER A 190 38.23 -18.65 10.60
N PRO A 191 38.88 -19.00 11.72
CA PRO A 191 40.35 -18.97 11.82
C PRO A 191 41.05 -20.02 10.93
N ARG A 192 40.30 -20.94 10.33
CA ARG A 192 40.84 -22.00 9.43
C ARG A 192 41.40 -21.46 8.12
N PHE A 193 40.93 -20.27 7.68
CA PHE A 193 41.36 -19.67 6.41
C PHE A 193 42.28 -18.49 6.65
N GLY A 194 43.34 -18.40 5.86
CA GLY A 194 44.26 -17.26 5.88
C GLY A 194 43.58 -15.95 5.52
N LEU A 195 44.11 -14.84 6.00
CA LEU A 195 43.59 -13.50 5.75
C LEU A 195 43.48 -13.19 4.25
N GLY A 196 44.51 -13.58 3.47
CA GLY A 196 44.52 -13.36 2.02
C GLY A 196 43.38 -14.08 1.29
N THR A 197 43.14 -15.37 1.62
CA THR A 197 42.03 -16.13 1.03
C THR A 197 40.69 -15.52 1.39
N TRP A 198 40.48 -15.07 2.64
CA TRP A 198 39.26 -14.46 3.07
C TRP A 198 39.00 -13.13 2.34
N LEU A 199 40.04 -12.27 2.22
CA LEU A 199 39.94 -11.01 1.46
C LEU A 199 39.65 -11.24 -0.03
N ALA A 200 40.30 -12.25 -0.64
CA ALA A 200 40.05 -12.59 -2.05
C ALA A 200 38.59 -13.01 -2.30
N VAL A 201 38.05 -13.88 -1.44
CA VAL A 201 36.64 -14.30 -1.52
C VAL A 201 35.68 -13.13 -1.28
N LEU A 202 35.97 -12.26 -0.30
CA LEU A 202 35.15 -11.09 -0.01
C LEU A 202 35.14 -10.11 -1.20
N THR A 203 36.30 -9.85 -1.78
CA THR A 203 36.43 -9.00 -2.98
C THR A 203 35.67 -9.60 -4.15
N LEU A 204 35.79 -10.91 -4.38
CA LEU A 204 35.04 -11.59 -5.42
C LEU A 204 33.52 -11.42 -5.24
N VAL A 205 33.00 -11.63 -4.02
CA VAL A 205 31.58 -11.44 -3.70
C VAL A 205 31.16 -10.01 -3.94
N PHE A 206 31.96 -9.02 -3.58
CA PHE A 206 31.64 -7.63 -3.84
C PHE A 206 31.64 -7.28 -5.33
N VAL A 207 32.62 -7.79 -6.10
CA VAL A 207 32.63 -7.59 -7.55
C VAL A 207 31.42 -8.23 -8.21
N MET A 208 31.06 -9.45 -7.82
CA MET A 208 29.86 -10.12 -8.32
C MET A 208 28.59 -9.36 -7.94
N GLY A 209 28.47 -8.91 -6.69
CA GLY A 209 27.34 -8.10 -6.23
C GLY A 209 27.20 -6.78 -6.99
N PHE A 210 28.30 -6.15 -7.37
CA PHE A 210 28.29 -4.96 -8.22
C PHE A 210 27.80 -5.28 -9.62
N ALA A 211 28.29 -6.36 -10.22
CA ALA A 211 27.85 -6.82 -11.52
C ALA A 211 26.35 -7.19 -11.53
N GLU A 212 25.87 -7.86 -10.48
CA GLU A 212 24.44 -8.15 -10.30
C GLU A 212 23.61 -6.86 -10.15
N MET A 213 24.07 -5.88 -9.37
CA MET A 213 23.38 -4.59 -9.20
C MET A 213 23.23 -3.87 -10.56
N VAL A 214 24.28 -3.83 -11.36
CA VAL A 214 24.26 -3.25 -12.73
C VAL A 214 23.33 -4.05 -13.62
N GLY A 215 23.42 -5.39 -13.58
CA GLY A 215 22.57 -6.31 -14.35
C GLY A 215 21.08 -6.17 -13.97
N ILE A 216 20.75 -6.14 -12.69
CA ILE A 216 19.37 -5.93 -12.21
C ILE A 216 18.83 -4.57 -12.64
N ASN A 217 19.63 -3.50 -12.55
CA ASN A 217 19.22 -2.18 -13.02
C ASN A 217 18.95 -2.16 -14.54
N GLN A 218 19.78 -2.83 -15.34
CA GLN A 218 19.53 -2.97 -16.78
C GLN A 218 18.31 -3.85 -17.05
N MET A 219 18.16 -4.96 -16.35
CA MET A 219 17.00 -5.84 -16.44
C MET A 219 15.72 -5.12 -16.00
N GLN A 220 15.77 -4.33 -14.93
CA GLN A 220 14.63 -3.54 -14.46
C GLN A 220 14.21 -2.49 -15.49
N ARG A 221 15.17 -1.80 -16.14
CA ARG A 221 14.89 -0.89 -17.26
C ARG A 221 14.29 -1.65 -18.45
N ALA A 222 14.84 -2.81 -18.79
CA ALA A 222 14.29 -3.68 -19.82
C ALA A 222 12.90 -4.21 -19.47
N LEU A 223 12.67 -4.62 -18.21
CA LEU A 223 11.38 -5.08 -17.71
C LEU A 223 10.36 -3.94 -17.60
N GLN A 224 10.76 -2.73 -17.22
CA GLN A 224 9.88 -1.57 -17.24
C GLN A 224 9.41 -1.26 -18.66
N ASN A 225 10.32 -1.34 -19.62
CA ASN A 225 9.98 -1.21 -21.04
C ASN A 225 9.17 -2.41 -21.56
N PHE A 226 9.48 -3.63 -21.10
CA PHE A 226 8.79 -4.87 -21.47
C PHE A 226 7.41 -4.98 -20.77
N ASN A 227 7.32 -4.64 -19.49
CA ASN A 227 6.09 -4.74 -18.69
C ASN A 227 5.00 -3.77 -19.16
N ALA A 228 5.38 -2.56 -19.59
CA ALA A 228 4.45 -1.64 -20.23
C ALA A 228 3.92 -2.20 -21.56
N GLN A 229 4.77 -2.86 -22.35
CA GLN A 229 4.36 -3.49 -23.62
C GLN A 229 3.64 -4.83 -23.42
N TRP A 230 4.06 -5.64 -22.43
CA TRP A 230 3.47 -6.94 -22.11
C TRP A 230 2.12 -6.80 -21.41
N MET A 231 2.01 -5.90 -20.43
CA MET A 231 0.72 -5.55 -19.81
C MET A 231 -0.25 -4.95 -20.81
N ALA A 232 0.21 -4.11 -21.73
CA ALA A 232 -0.61 -3.61 -22.81
C ALA A 232 -1.06 -4.70 -23.79
N ARG A 233 -0.31 -5.80 -23.93
CA ARG A 233 -0.72 -6.97 -24.75
C ARG A 233 -1.71 -7.89 -24.01
N PHE A 234 -1.57 -8.08 -22.68
CA PHE A 234 -2.39 -9.02 -21.91
C PHE A 234 -3.65 -8.38 -21.30
N PHE A 235 -3.59 -7.12 -20.88
CA PHE A 235 -4.73 -6.41 -20.29
C PHE A 235 -5.49 -5.53 -21.28
N GLY A 236 -5.25 -5.71 -22.54
CA GLY A 236 -6.05 -5.12 -23.61
C GLY A 236 -5.57 -3.74 -24.01
N GLN A 237 -5.59 -3.60 -25.27
CA GLN A 237 -5.66 -2.37 -26.02
C GLN A 237 -4.56 -1.33 -25.70
N ARG A 238 -3.70 -1.14 -26.69
CA ARG A 238 -2.99 0.11 -26.91
C ARG A 238 -4.04 1.21 -27.12
N THR A 239 -4.65 1.67 -26.05
CA THR A 239 -5.41 2.89 -26.08
C THR A 239 -4.41 4.02 -26.13
N ASP A 240 -4.37 4.70 -27.25
CA ASP A 240 -3.77 6.02 -27.34
C ASP A 240 -4.51 6.90 -26.31
N PRO A 241 -3.86 7.36 -25.22
CA PRO A 241 -4.53 8.15 -24.20
C PRO A 241 -5.06 9.47 -24.74
N LEU A 242 -4.49 9.94 -25.84
CA LEU A 242 -4.90 11.15 -26.55
C LEU A 242 -6.05 10.88 -27.54
N GLN A 243 -6.35 9.61 -27.81
CA GLN A 243 -7.28 9.21 -28.85
C GLN A 243 -7.13 10.05 -30.14
N SER A 244 -5.88 10.28 -30.55
CA SER A 244 -5.57 11.07 -31.76
C SER A 244 -6.12 10.43 -33.03
N THR A 245 -6.37 9.12 -32.97
CA THR A 245 -6.93 8.33 -34.07
C THR A 245 -7.94 7.31 -33.54
N THR A 246 -9.03 7.12 -34.28
CA THR A 246 -9.96 5.99 -34.07
C THR A 246 -10.18 5.24 -35.36
N ARG A 247 -10.04 3.91 -35.33
CA ARG A 247 -10.34 3.03 -36.48
C ARG A 247 -11.73 2.44 -36.33
N MET A 248 -12.46 2.36 -37.43
CA MET A 248 -13.75 1.64 -37.45
C MET A 248 -13.55 0.18 -37.03
N GLY A 249 -14.43 -0.31 -36.17
CA GLY A 249 -14.35 -1.63 -35.52
C GLY A 249 -13.72 -1.61 -34.14
N ARG A 250 -13.17 -0.50 -33.66
CA ARG A 250 -12.63 -0.37 -32.31
C ARG A 250 -13.76 -0.40 -31.26
N ILE A 251 -14.81 0.37 -31.47
CA ILE A 251 -15.98 0.38 -30.59
C ILE A 251 -16.64 -0.99 -30.61
N GLY A 252 -16.69 -1.69 -31.75
CA GLY A 252 -17.22 -3.03 -31.85
C GLY A 252 -16.57 -4.05 -30.90
N GLN A 253 -15.30 -3.90 -30.56
CA GLN A 253 -14.63 -4.74 -29.55
C GLN A 253 -15.05 -4.40 -28.11
N LEU A 254 -15.29 -3.12 -27.80
CA LEU A 254 -15.78 -2.66 -26.50
C LEU A 254 -17.20 -3.14 -26.23
N LYS A 255 -18.00 -3.30 -27.27
CA LYS A 255 -19.39 -3.80 -27.21
C LYS A 255 -19.53 -5.19 -26.55
N LEU A 256 -18.43 -5.94 -26.42
CA LEU A 256 -18.41 -7.24 -25.77
C LEU A 256 -18.16 -7.19 -24.26
N SER A 257 -17.88 -6.02 -23.67
CA SER A 257 -17.54 -5.87 -22.27
C SER A 257 -18.71 -5.32 -21.42
N ALA A 258 -19.01 -5.99 -20.31
CA ALA A 258 -20.00 -5.53 -19.33
C ALA A 258 -19.37 -4.70 -18.18
N LYS A 259 -18.08 -4.37 -18.25
CA LYS A 259 -17.36 -3.64 -17.21
C LYS A 259 -17.90 -2.21 -17.09
N ILE A 260 -18.23 -1.78 -15.88
CA ILE A 260 -18.63 -0.39 -15.59
C ILE A 260 -17.37 0.48 -15.64
N VAL A 261 -17.43 1.59 -16.38
CA VAL A 261 -16.32 2.54 -16.57
C VAL A 261 -16.64 3.92 -16.04
N ILE A 262 -17.93 4.30 -15.97
CA ILE A 262 -18.37 5.59 -15.45
C ILE A 262 -19.56 5.37 -14.51
N TRP A 263 -19.56 6.08 -13.40
CA TRP A 263 -20.72 6.27 -12.51
C TRP A 263 -21.14 7.72 -12.59
N LEU A 264 -22.42 7.92 -12.74
CA LEU A 264 -23.05 9.22 -12.99
C LEU A 264 -24.11 9.47 -11.94
N GLU A 265 -23.99 10.55 -11.20
CA GLU A 265 -24.97 10.94 -10.18
C GLU A 265 -25.48 12.36 -10.47
N PRO A 266 -26.63 12.53 -11.14
CA PRO A 266 -27.23 13.83 -11.35
C PRO A 266 -27.69 14.41 -10.02
N HIS A 267 -27.45 15.69 -9.78
CA HIS A 267 -27.94 16.35 -8.58
C HIS A 267 -29.45 16.56 -8.58
N ARG A 268 -30.06 16.61 -9.79
CA ARG A 268 -31.52 16.67 -9.96
C ARG A 268 -32.00 15.52 -10.83
N ILE A 269 -33.14 14.94 -10.46
CA ILE A 269 -33.78 13.90 -11.26
C ILE A 269 -34.16 14.47 -12.64
N GLY A 270 -33.69 13.84 -13.71
CA GLY A 270 -33.95 14.25 -15.09
C GLY A 270 -32.83 15.07 -15.75
N ASP A 271 -31.81 15.48 -15.01
CA ASP A 271 -30.66 16.26 -15.53
C ASP A 271 -29.52 15.36 -16.10
N ALA A 272 -29.75 14.05 -16.28
CA ALA A 272 -28.73 13.21 -16.86
C ALA A 272 -28.51 13.52 -18.35
N PRO A 273 -27.24 13.68 -18.78
CA PRO A 273 -26.93 13.87 -20.19
C PRO A 273 -27.13 12.57 -20.97
N THR A 274 -27.61 12.64 -22.20
CA THR A 274 -27.74 11.48 -23.08
C THR A 274 -26.41 10.96 -23.59
N TYR A 275 -25.48 11.87 -23.87
CA TYR A 275 -24.13 11.54 -24.37
C TYR A 275 -23.06 12.14 -23.46
N LEU A 276 -22.00 11.38 -23.24
CA LEU A 276 -20.74 11.82 -22.65
C LEU A 276 -19.65 11.71 -23.72
N ARG A 277 -19.18 12.84 -24.20
CA ARG A 277 -18.19 12.89 -25.27
C ARG A 277 -16.78 12.91 -24.70
N GLU A 278 -15.89 12.07 -25.24
CA GLU A 278 -14.46 12.06 -24.95
C GLU A 278 -13.67 12.83 -26.01
N ALA A 279 -13.98 12.62 -27.28
CA ALA A 279 -13.25 13.24 -28.40
C ALA A 279 -14.12 13.53 -29.61
N SER A 280 -13.66 14.43 -30.47
CA SER A 280 -14.18 14.61 -31.82
C SER A 280 -13.05 14.66 -32.87
N TYR A 281 -13.36 14.25 -34.09
CA TYR A 281 -12.40 14.06 -35.17
C TYR A 281 -12.87 14.78 -36.44
N ARG A 282 -11.88 15.30 -37.19
CA ARG A 282 -12.12 16.13 -38.38
C ARG A 282 -11.75 15.45 -39.69
N ASN A 283 -10.72 14.60 -39.71
CA ASN A 283 -10.17 14.03 -40.91
C ASN A 283 -10.47 12.55 -41.04
N TYR A 284 -11.12 12.15 -42.10
CA TYR A 284 -11.39 10.75 -42.45
C TYR A 284 -10.42 10.27 -43.53
N GLN A 285 -9.84 9.09 -43.31
CA GLN A 285 -9.02 8.40 -44.30
C GLN A 285 -9.70 7.08 -44.70
N SER A 286 -10.25 7.03 -45.90
CA SER A 286 -11.01 5.87 -46.43
C SER A 286 -10.17 4.60 -46.46
N GLN A 287 -8.91 4.67 -46.88
CA GLN A 287 -8.00 3.52 -46.99
C GLN A 287 -7.70 2.87 -45.63
N ARG A 288 -7.64 3.64 -44.55
CA ARG A 288 -7.37 3.17 -43.20
C ARG A 288 -8.62 2.94 -42.39
N MET A 289 -9.77 3.33 -42.92
CA MET A 289 -11.06 3.35 -42.21
C MET A 289 -10.94 4.02 -40.82
N ALA A 290 -10.27 5.16 -40.78
CA ALA A 290 -9.91 5.80 -39.54
C ALA A 290 -10.18 7.29 -39.58
N TRP A 291 -10.61 7.81 -38.44
CA TRP A 291 -10.74 9.22 -38.17
C TRP A 291 -9.53 9.74 -37.38
N PHE A 292 -9.11 10.95 -37.67
CA PHE A 292 -7.97 11.63 -37.07
C PHE A 292 -8.38 12.99 -36.52
N SER A 293 -7.89 13.33 -35.34
CA SER A 293 -8.17 14.65 -34.74
C SER A 293 -7.47 15.78 -35.50
N GLY A 294 -6.47 15.46 -36.30
CA GLY A 294 -5.65 16.44 -37.00
C GLY A 294 -4.61 17.13 -36.09
N GLY A 295 -4.54 16.76 -34.82
CA GLY A 295 -3.67 17.38 -33.83
C GLY A 295 -2.68 16.41 -33.18
N THR A 296 -1.64 16.98 -32.58
CA THR A 296 -0.63 16.30 -31.76
C THR A 296 -0.87 16.56 -30.27
N ARG A 297 -0.07 15.94 -29.40
CA ARG A 297 -0.10 16.24 -27.95
C ARG A 297 0.16 17.73 -27.66
N ASN A 298 0.95 18.38 -28.50
CA ASN A 298 1.29 19.79 -28.35
C ASN A 298 0.09 20.74 -28.59
N ASP A 299 -1.00 20.24 -29.16
CA ASP A 299 -2.23 21.02 -29.39
C ASP A 299 -3.13 21.10 -28.15
N PHE A 300 -2.75 20.40 -27.08
CA PHE A 300 -3.44 20.48 -25.80
C PHE A 300 -2.84 21.59 -24.93
N GLU A 301 -3.58 22.66 -24.78
CA GLU A 301 -3.23 23.81 -23.94
C GLU A 301 -3.60 23.56 -22.48
N LEU A 302 -2.72 23.94 -21.53
CA LEU A 302 -2.96 23.78 -20.11
C LEU A 302 -4.13 24.70 -19.67
N LEU A 303 -5.12 24.10 -19.02
CA LEU A 303 -6.20 24.85 -18.37
C LEU A 303 -5.70 25.40 -17.03
N ARG A 304 -6.04 26.66 -16.76
CA ARG A 304 -5.75 27.30 -15.47
C ARG A 304 -6.84 26.92 -14.46
N GLN A 305 -6.42 26.59 -13.26
CA GLN A 305 -7.30 26.43 -12.13
C GLN A 305 -7.78 27.80 -11.64
N ASP A 306 -9.00 27.86 -11.14
CA ASP A 306 -9.51 29.00 -10.42
C ASP A 306 -8.84 29.11 -9.03
N ALA A 307 -9.09 30.20 -8.29
CA ALA A 307 -8.40 30.48 -7.02
C ALA A 307 -8.62 29.43 -5.91
N ASP A 308 -9.64 28.60 -6.03
CA ASP A 308 -9.97 27.50 -5.10
C ASP A 308 -9.17 26.21 -5.33
N ASN A 309 -8.36 26.16 -6.39
CA ASN A 309 -7.56 25.00 -6.83
C ASN A 309 -8.36 23.71 -7.09
N THR A 310 -9.68 23.76 -7.19
CA THR A 310 -10.56 22.61 -7.45
C THR A 310 -11.51 22.85 -8.62
N THR A 311 -11.59 24.07 -9.11
CA THR A 311 -12.49 24.50 -10.19
C THR A 311 -11.73 24.84 -11.47
N TYR A 312 -12.29 24.45 -12.61
CA TYR A 312 -11.80 24.80 -13.95
C TYR A 312 -12.93 25.40 -14.77
N SER A 313 -12.82 26.68 -15.15
CA SER A 313 -13.75 27.35 -16.04
C SER A 313 -13.41 27.03 -17.51
N LEU A 314 -14.27 26.27 -18.19
CA LEU A 314 -14.10 25.88 -19.59
C LEU A 314 -14.68 26.95 -20.55
N ILE A 315 -15.83 27.54 -20.18
CA ILE A 315 -16.52 28.63 -20.93
C ILE A 315 -16.89 29.72 -19.92
N PRO A 316 -16.08 30.77 -19.80
CA PRO A 316 -16.32 31.82 -18.83
C PRO A 316 -17.67 32.53 -19.07
N GLY A 317 -18.43 32.77 -17.99
CA GLY A 317 -19.69 33.48 -18.04
C GLY A 317 -20.90 32.74 -18.62
N LYS A 318 -20.73 31.48 -19.04
CA LYS A 318 -21.86 30.68 -19.54
C LYS A 318 -22.80 30.28 -18.42
N ARG A 319 -24.12 30.48 -18.65
CA ARG A 319 -25.18 30.00 -17.76
C ARG A 319 -25.25 28.47 -17.80
N VAL A 320 -25.28 27.88 -16.64
CA VAL A 320 -25.45 26.39 -16.46
C VAL A 320 -26.89 26.14 -16.04
N SER A 321 -27.48 25.07 -16.56
CA SER A 321 -28.84 24.61 -16.21
C SER A 321 -28.85 23.31 -15.44
N SER A 322 -27.81 22.52 -15.57
CA SER A 322 -27.72 21.17 -15.06
C SER A 322 -26.33 20.87 -14.55
N ASP A 323 -26.25 20.00 -13.55
CA ASP A 323 -25.02 19.53 -12.95
C ASP A 323 -25.06 18.01 -12.70
N VAL A 324 -23.91 17.36 -12.85
CA VAL A 324 -23.78 15.92 -12.68
C VAL A 324 -22.44 15.56 -12.12
N ASN A 325 -22.41 14.71 -11.07
CA ASN A 325 -21.20 14.13 -10.57
C ASN A 325 -20.77 12.96 -11.47
N ILE A 326 -19.52 12.97 -11.91
CA ILE A 326 -18.93 11.96 -12.79
C ILE A 326 -17.77 11.33 -12.09
N THR A 327 -17.84 10.01 -11.93
CA THR A 327 -16.73 9.17 -11.47
C THR A 327 -16.25 8.31 -12.63
N CYS A 328 -15.00 8.47 -13.07
CA CYS A 328 -14.43 7.69 -14.18
C CYS A 328 -12.94 7.35 -13.99
N TYR A 329 -12.47 6.34 -14.73
CA TYR A 329 -11.07 5.94 -14.74
C TYR A 329 -10.31 6.60 -15.90
N LEU A 330 -9.04 6.99 -15.64
CA LEU A 330 -8.13 7.40 -16.69
C LEU A 330 -7.47 6.15 -17.29
N ASN A 331 -7.72 5.88 -18.57
CA ASN A 331 -7.39 4.61 -19.22
C ASN A 331 -5.96 4.56 -19.83
N GLY A 332 -5.20 5.65 -19.78
CA GLY A 332 -3.86 5.74 -20.34
C GLY A 332 -2.80 6.04 -19.29
N TYR A 333 -1.55 6.21 -19.72
CA TYR A 333 -0.43 6.59 -18.88
C TYR A 333 0.50 7.56 -19.60
N SER A 334 0.74 8.71 -18.99
CA SER A 334 1.70 9.70 -19.47
C SER A 334 3.12 9.30 -19.06
N ARG A 335 4.00 9.14 -20.04
CA ARG A 335 5.43 8.87 -19.76
C ARG A 335 6.13 10.11 -19.22
N ASP A 336 5.73 11.30 -19.68
CA ASP A 336 6.38 12.56 -19.32
C ASP A 336 6.03 12.96 -17.88
N LEU A 337 4.76 12.76 -17.47
CA LEU A 337 4.27 13.07 -16.12
C LEU A 337 4.37 11.87 -15.18
N GLN A 338 4.74 10.69 -15.68
CA GLN A 338 4.74 9.42 -14.94
C GLN A 338 3.43 9.16 -14.15
N ALA A 339 2.31 9.56 -14.72
CA ALA A 339 0.99 9.52 -14.10
C ALA A 339 -0.06 8.93 -15.05
N PRO A 340 -1.15 8.34 -14.53
CA PRO A 340 -2.32 8.02 -15.32
C PRO A 340 -2.82 9.23 -16.11
N GLU A 341 -3.24 9.02 -17.34
CA GLU A 341 -3.69 10.04 -18.27
C GLU A 341 -4.87 9.52 -19.11
N GLY A 342 -5.85 10.37 -19.40
CA GLY A 342 -6.99 10.00 -20.24
C GLY A 342 -7.90 11.17 -20.55
N LEU A 343 -8.75 11.02 -21.57
CA LEU A 343 -9.76 12.00 -21.90
C LEU A 343 -10.95 11.90 -20.94
N LEU A 344 -11.50 13.05 -20.56
CA LEU A 344 -12.69 13.12 -19.70
C LEU A 344 -13.96 12.98 -20.53
N PRO A 345 -14.89 12.09 -20.12
CA PRO A 345 -16.20 11.99 -20.71
C PRO A 345 -17.09 13.13 -20.22
N LEU A 346 -17.37 14.13 -21.07
CA LEU A 346 -18.09 15.33 -20.70
C LEU A 346 -19.43 15.45 -21.45
N PRO A 347 -20.46 16.00 -20.76
CA PRO A 347 -21.73 16.33 -21.42
C PRO A 347 -21.54 17.47 -22.41
N SER A 348 -22.37 17.49 -23.47
CA SER A 348 -22.37 18.58 -24.43
C SER A 348 -22.69 19.92 -23.73
N GLY A 349 -21.95 20.98 -24.09
CA GLY A 349 -22.10 22.27 -23.46
C GLY A 349 -21.58 22.37 -22.01
N CYS A 350 -20.66 21.51 -21.58
CA CYS A 350 -19.98 21.63 -20.31
C CYS A 350 -19.27 22.98 -20.20
N ALA A 351 -19.60 23.76 -19.16
CA ALA A 351 -19.10 25.09 -18.97
C ALA A 351 -18.02 25.17 -17.88
N ARG A 352 -18.13 24.30 -16.86
CA ARG A 352 -17.24 24.33 -15.69
C ARG A 352 -17.11 22.93 -15.09
N LEU A 353 -15.94 22.64 -14.56
CA LEU A 353 -15.65 21.44 -13.76
C LEU A 353 -15.37 21.89 -12.34
N GLU A 354 -16.06 21.32 -11.36
CA GLU A 354 -15.88 21.60 -9.93
C GLU A 354 -15.45 20.33 -9.19
N ASN A 355 -14.92 20.48 -7.97
CA ASN A 355 -14.47 19.39 -7.12
C ASN A 355 -13.43 18.46 -7.79
N VAL A 356 -12.68 18.99 -8.75
CA VAL A 356 -11.56 18.27 -9.36
C VAL A 356 -10.43 18.13 -8.33
N PRO A 357 -9.86 16.91 -8.11
CA PRO A 357 -8.76 16.74 -7.17
C PRO A 357 -7.58 17.67 -7.50
N ALA A 358 -6.98 18.30 -6.48
CA ALA A 358 -5.95 19.33 -6.65
C ALA A 358 -4.66 18.82 -7.34
N ASN A 359 -4.42 17.52 -7.31
CA ASN A 359 -3.27 16.87 -7.95
C ASN A 359 -3.49 16.53 -9.43
N MET A 360 -4.58 17.00 -10.04
CA MET A 360 -4.90 16.79 -11.44
C MET A 360 -4.42 17.94 -12.31
N SER A 361 -3.90 17.61 -13.47
CA SER A 361 -3.58 18.55 -14.54
C SER A 361 -4.55 18.36 -15.70
N LEU A 362 -5.28 19.41 -16.07
CA LEU A 362 -6.22 19.39 -17.19
C LEU A 362 -5.69 20.21 -18.36
N ARG A 363 -5.84 19.67 -19.57
CA ARG A 363 -5.48 20.33 -20.82
C ARG A 363 -6.63 20.22 -21.81
N LYS A 364 -6.82 21.23 -22.65
CA LYS A 364 -7.91 21.30 -23.64
C LYS A 364 -7.33 21.42 -25.05
N ASN A 365 -7.91 20.74 -26.02
CA ASN A 365 -7.63 20.95 -27.43
C ASN A 365 -8.72 21.77 -28.14
N LYS A 366 -8.46 22.16 -29.39
CA LYS A 366 -9.40 22.92 -30.25
C LYS A 366 -10.65 22.12 -30.62
N ASN A 367 -10.62 20.79 -30.53
CA ASN A 367 -11.76 19.92 -30.85
C ASN A 367 -12.60 19.57 -29.61
N GLY A 368 -12.44 20.32 -28.50
CA GLY A 368 -13.28 20.19 -27.30
C GLY A 368 -12.97 18.96 -26.45
N ALA A 369 -11.86 18.28 -26.67
CA ALA A 369 -11.43 17.20 -25.78
C ALA A 369 -10.65 17.75 -24.58
N ILE A 370 -10.92 17.23 -23.40
CA ILE A 370 -10.21 17.55 -22.14
C ILE A 370 -9.37 16.35 -21.74
N LEU A 371 -8.06 16.54 -21.71
CA LEU A 371 -7.08 15.55 -21.27
C LEU A 371 -6.77 15.79 -19.81
N ALA A 372 -7.01 14.77 -18.97
CA ALA A 372 -6.69 14.79 -17.56
C ALA A 372 -5.47 13.89 -17.28
N ALA A 373 -4.58 14.34 -16.41
CA ALA A 373 -3.44 13.56 -15.93
C ALA A 373 -3.28 13.73 -14.42
N GLY A 374 -3.07 12.61 -13.69
CA GLY A 374 -2.95 12.60 -12.23
C GLY A 374 -3.33 11.27 -11.61
N SER A 375 -4.30 11.25 -10.69
CA SER A 375 -4.83 10.02 -10.11
C SER A 375 -5.55 9.16 -11.15
N GLY A 376 -5.46 7.83 -11.02
CA GLY A 376 -6.09 6.91 -12.00
C GLY A 376 -7.61 6.84 -11.92
N LEU A 377 -8.21 7.36 -10.86
CA LEU A 377 -9.64 7.58 -10.69
C LEU A 377 -9.87 9.07 -10.50
N ILE A 378 -10.83 9.65 -11.19
CA ILE A 378 -11.22 11.04 -11.02
C ILE A 378 -12.72 11.10 -10.68
N ILE A 379 -13.05 11.95 -9.71
CA ILE A 379 -14.42 12.31 -9.33
C ILE A 379 -14.51 13.82 -9.44
N PHE A 380 -15.49 14.32 -10.17
CA PHE A 380 -15.70 15.74 -10.38
C PHE A 380 -17.16 16.04 -10.74
N ASP A 381 -17.56 17.29 -10.56
CA ASP A 381 -18.88 17.78 -10.96
C ASP A 381 -18.76 18.51 -12.30
N ALA A 382 -19.55 18.10 -13.28
CA ALA A 382 -19.64 18.75 -14.57
C ALA A 382 -20.90 19.61 -14.63
N LEU A 383 -20.69 20.92 -14.74
CA LEU A 383 -21.76 21.90 -14.86
C LEU A 383 -21.95 22.25 -16.34
N TYR A 384 -23.14 22.01 -16.88
CA TYR A 384 -23.40 22.13 -18.29
C TYR A 384 -24.76 22.79 -18.61
N GLY A 385 -24.96 23.14 -19.87
CA GLY A 385 -26.21 23.76 -20.34
C GLY A 385 -26.20 23.97 -21.84
N ARG A 386 -27.34 24.39 -22.37
CA ARG A 386 -27.50 24.68 -23.81
C ARG A 386 -26.61 25.83 -24.26
N GLY A 387 -26.38 25.94 -25.57
CA GLY A 387 -25.61 27.01 -26.22
C GLY A 387 -24.14 26.65 -26.40
N ALA A 388 -23.25 27.63 -26.26
CA ALA A 388 -21.84 27.53 -26.60
C ALA A 388 -21.16 26.26 -26.10
N THR A 389 -20.35 25.62 -26.91
CA THR A 389 -19.54 24.44 -26.60
C THR A 389 -18.06 24.81 -26.50
N ILE A 390 -17.28 23.92 -25.89
CA ILE A 390 -15.82 24.13 -25.71
C ILE A 390 -15.03 23.95 -27.04
N ASP A 391 -15.69 23.50 -28.09
CA ASP A 391 -15.11 23.29 -29.40
C ASP A 391 -14.92 24.60 -30.14
N ALA A 392 -13.81 24.72 -30.87
CA ALA A 392 -13.63 25.82 -31.81
C ALA A 392 -14.67 25.75 -32.95
N PRO A 393 -15.16 26.87 -33.45
CA PRO A 393 -16.04 26.93 -34.60
C PRO A 393 -15.40 26.29 -35.82
N PRO A 394 -16.16 25.87 -36.86
CA PRO A 394 -15.61 25.30 -38.07
C PRO A 394 -14.76 26.35 -38.81
N ASP A 395 -13.63 25.91 -39.33
CA ASP A 395 -12.78 26.76 -40.14
C ASP A 395 -13.28 26.73 -41.61
N LEU A 396 -14.08 27.74 -41.93
CA LEU A 396 -14.74 27.89 -43.25
C LEU A 396 -13.86 28.63 -44.25
N GLU A 397 -12.85 29.37 -43.81
CA GLU A 397 -12.00 30.22 -44.65
C GLU A 397 -10.70 29.58 -45.05
N ALA A 398 -10.29 28.51 -44.33
CA ALA A 398 -9.01 27.83 -44.62
C ALA A 398 -9.02 27.08 -45.94
N THR A 399 -7.87 27.05 -46.59
CA THR A 399 -7.61 26.23 -47.79
C THR A 399 -7.90 24.74 -47.56
N ASN A 400 -7.73 24.29 -46.31
CA ASN A 400 -8.10 22.96 -45.85
C ASN A 400 -9.40 23.01 -45.04
N ARG A 401 -10.53 22.87 -45.68
CA ARG A 401 -11.87 22.83 -45.07
C ARG A 401 -12.11 21.51 -44.32
N TYR A 402 -11.37 21.29 -43.24
CA TYR A 402 -11.42 20.00 -42.51
C TYR A 402 -12.82 19.56 -42.10
N ASP A 403 -13.68 20.49 -41.68
CA ASP A 403 -15.03 20.18 -41.21
C ASP A 403 -16.06 20.02 -42.38
N LEU A 404 -15.63 20.28 -43.62
CA LEU A 404 -16.37 20.06 -44.87
C LEU A 404 -15.70 19.07 -45.83
N GLY A 405 -14.49 18.59 -45.52
CA GLY A 405 -13.71 17.72 -46.39
C GLY A 405 -14.32 16.34 -46.51
N VAL A 406 -14.46 15.88 -47.78
CA VAL A 406 -14.93 14.53 -48.11
C VAL A 406 -13.82 13.88 -48.96
N PRO A 407 -13.40 12.64 -48.63
CA PRO A 407 -12.44 11.91 -49.45
C PRO A 407 -13.01 11.64 -50.84
N PRO A 408 -12.23 11.84 -51.92
CA PRO A 408 -12.71 11.66 -53.30
C PRO A 408 -13.30 10.26 -53.57
N GLU A 409 -12.76 9.23 -52.92
CA GLU A 409 -13.19 7.85 -53.09
C GLU A 409 -14.64 7.59 -52.58
N GLU A 410 -15.12 8.41 -51.66
CA GLU A 410 -16.48 8.27 -51.07
C GLU A 410 -17.52 9.13 -51.80
N VAL A 411 -17.11 10.18 -52.54
CA VAL A 411 -18.01 11.15 -53.20
C VAL A 411 -19.07 10.47 -54.08
N PRO A 412 -18.73 9.51 -54.98
CA PRO A 412 -19.73 8.91 -55.84
C PRO A 412 -20.84 8.19 -55.10
N ALA A 413 -20.51 7.48 -53.99
CA ALA A 413 -21.47 6.79 -53.15
C ALA A 413 -22.37 7.75 -52.41
N LEU A 414 -21.80 8.85 -51.88
CA LEU A 414 -22.55 9.86 -51.16
C LEU A 414 -23.52 10.60 -52.06
N GLN A 415 -23.10 10.99 -53.29
CA GLN A 415 -23.98 11.62 -54.28
C GLN A 415 -25.12 10.70 -54.73
N SER A 416 -24.84 9.40 -54.89
CA SER A 416 -25.91 8.41 -55.18
C SER A 416 -26.95 8.37 -54.04
N VAL A 417 -26.50 8.37 -52.78
CA VAL A 417 -27.40 8.38 -51.60
C VAL A 417 -28.17 9.70 -51.49
N ILE A 418 -27.53 10.84 -51.78
CA ILE A 418 -28.20 12.17 -51.76
C ILE A 418 -29.28 12.22 -52.85
N ALA A 419 -29.03 11.67 -54.04
CA ALA A 419 -30.03 11.59 -55.07
C ALA A 419 -31.23 10.67 -54.68
N GLU A 420 -30.95 9.56 -53.97
CA GLU A 420 -32.01 8.66 -53.41
C GLU A 420 -32.87 9.37 -52.36
N MET A 421 -32.27 10.25 -51.53
CA MET A 421 -33.00 10.98 -50.48
C MET A 421 -33.99 12.01 -51.06
N ARG A 422 -33.83 12.47 -52.30
CA ARG A 422 -34.68 13.46 -52.98
C ARG A 422 -34.86 14.75 -52.13
N ILE A 423 -33.78 15.29 -51.61
CA ILE A 423 -33.80 16.53 -50.85
C ILE A 423 -34.30 17.67 -51.72
N PRO A 424 -35.31 18.47 -51.30
CA PRO A 424 -35.82 19.59 -52.12
C PRO A 424 -34.73 20.61 -52.44
N ALA A 425 -34.78 21.17 -53.67
CA ALA A 425 -33.89 22.26 -54.04
C ALA A 425 -34.30 23.50 -53.20
N GLY A 426 -33.40 23.95 -52.34
CA GLY A 426 -33.66 25.07 -51.42
C GLY A 426 -34.04 24.67 -49.99
N ALA A 427 -34.02 23.38 -49.68
CA ALA A 427 -34.20 22.86 -48.30
C ALA A 427 -33.25 23.57 -47.32
N ASP A 428 -33.79 24.02 -46.21
CA ASP A 428 -33.01 24.60 -45.11
C ASP A 428 -32.18 23.54 -44.41
N GLU A 429 -31.35 23.95 -43.47
CA GLU A 429 -30.48 23.07 -42.72
C GLU A 429 -31.27 22.04 -41.89
N ALA A 430 -32.34 22.45 -41.22
CA ALA A 430 -33.18 21.60 -40.40
C ALA A 430 -33.89 20.51 -41.25
N GLU A 431 -34.37 20.90 -42.41
CA GLU A 431 -35.02 19.98 -43.35
C GLU A 431 -34.04 18.93 -43.93
N LYS A 432 -32.81 19.38 -44.24
CA LYS A 432 -31.71 18.45 -44.62
C LYS A 432 -31.37 17.45 -43.55
N LEU A 433 -31.20 17.90 -42.30
CA LEU A 433 -30.92 17.05 -41.15
C LEU A 433 -32.05 16.03 -40.93
N GLN A 434 -33.31 16.47 -40.91
CA GLN A 434 -34.46 15.59 -40.74
C GLN A 434 -34.57 14.55 -41.88
N THR A 435 -34.20 14.93 -43.09
CA THR A 435 -34.27 14.00 -44.22
C THR A 435 -33.13 12.96 -44.11
N VAL A 436 -31.94 13.32 -43.71
CA VAL A 436 -30.85 12.38 -43.45
C VAL A 436 -31.20 11.42 -42.33
N GLU A 437 -31.72 11.92 -41.21
CA GLU A 437 -32.14 11.09 -40.08
C GLU A 437 -33.23 10.08 -40.51
N ARG A 438 -34.28 10.54 -41.16
CA ARG A 438 -35.38 9.68 -41.64
C ARG A 438 -34.90 8.62 -42.61
N PHE A 439 -33.93 8.94 -43.50
CA PHE A 439 -33.35 8.03 -44.45
C PHE A 439 -32.62 6.88 -43.75
N PHE A 440 -31.76 7.17 -42.79
CA PHE A 440 -31.09 6.13 -42.01
C PHE A 440 -32.06 5.28 -41.21
N LEU A 441 -32.99 5.89 -40.49
CA LEU A 441 -33.97 5.17 -39.67
C LEU A 441 -34.89 4.24 -40.50
N SER A 442 -35.18 4.60 -41.76
CA SER A 442 -36.07 3.82 -42.62
C SER A 442 -35.40 2.77 -43.50
N LYS A 443 -34.12 2.99 -43.86
CA LYS A 443 -33.44 2.17 -44.85
C LYS A 443 -32.30 1.32 -44.29
N PHE A 444 -31.84 1.59 -43.06
CA PHE A 444 -30.72 0.92 -42.47
C PHE A 444 -31.08 0.17 -41.20
N THR A 445 -30.33 -0.89 -40.92
CA THR A 445 -30.50 -1.71 -39.72
C THR A 445 -29.24 -1.76 -38.91
N TYR A 446 -29.37 -1.80 -37.58
CA TYR A 446 -28.23 -1.92 -36.70
C TYR A 446 -27.76 -3.38 -36.63
N SER A 447 -26.46 -3.61 -36.76
CA SER A 447 -25.80 -4.92 -36.59
C SER A 447 -24.38 -4.78 -36.07
N ILE A 448 -24.07 -5.54 -35.03
CA ILE A 448 -22.68 -5.63 -34.49
C ILE A 448 -21.78 -6.40 -35.45
N TRP A 449 -22.34 -7.35 -36.20
CA TRP A 449 -21.59 -8.22 -37.09
C TRP A 449 -21.79 -7.81 -38.54
N GLN A 450 -20.69 -7.47 -39.21
CA GLN A 450 -20.68 -7.42 -40.67
C GLN A 450 -20.34 -8.82 -41.17
N GLY A 451 -21.19 -9.39 -41.98
CA GLY A 451 -20.92 -10.65 -42.67
C GLY A 451 -19.62 -10.55 -43.44
N LYS A 452 -18.76 -11.55 -43.31
CA LYS A 452 -17.61 -11.69 -44.22
C LYS A 452 -18.17 -12.01 -45.61
N ASP A 453 -18.50 -10.96 -46.39
CA ASP A 453 -18.86 -11.15 -47.76
C ASP A 453 -17.69 -11.77 -48.52
N LYS A 454 -17.90 -13.00 -49.02
CA LYS A 454 -16.93 -13.75 -49.81
C LYS A 454 -16.62 -13.09 -51.16
N LEU A 455 -17.26 -11.97 -51.48
CA LEU A 455 -17.10 -11.17 -52.69
C LEU A 455 -16.21 -9.93 -52.48
N ALA A 456 -15.07 -10.11 -51.83
CA ALA A 456 -14.06 -9.05 -51.66
C ALA A 456 -13.26 -8.76 -52.96
N THR A 457 -13.90 -8.75 -54.12
CA THR A 457 -13.24 -8.50 -55.43
C THR A 457 -13.49 -7.11 -56.01
N THR A 458 -14.14 -6.23 -55.27
CA THR A 458 -14.42 -4.87 -55.75
C THR A 458 -13.56 -3.84 -55.04
N ASN A 459 -13.03 -2.92 -55.78
CA ASN A 459 -12.23 -1.75 -55.37
C ASN A 459 -13.05 -0.71 -54.58
N THR A 460 -14.08 -1.16 -53.82
CA THR A 460 -15.03 -0.32 -53.07
C THR A 460 -14.65 -0.25 -51.60
N THR A 461 -14.76 0.95 -51.02
CA THR A 461 -14.50 1.14 -49.59
C THR A 461 -15.59 0.45 -48.72
N PRO A 462 -15.29 0.07 -47.49
CA PRO A 462 -16.29 -0.48 -46.60
C PRO A 462 -17.48 0.47 -46.30
N LEU A 463 -17.23 1.79 -46.32
CA LEU A 463 -18.27 2.78 -46.14
C LEU A 463 -19.19 2.85 -47.38
N THR A 464 -18.62 2.83 -48.58
CA THR A 464 -19.39 2.72 -49.84
C THR A 464 -20.27 1.46 -49.84
N ARG A 465 -19.75 0.31 -49.39
CA ARG A 465 -20.55 -0.93 -49.27
C ARG A 465 -21.69 -0.79 -48.23
N PHE A 466 -21.40 -0.15 -47.08
CA PHE A 466 -22.44 0.13 -46.08
C PHE A 466 -23.58 0.96 -46.68
N LEU A 467 -23.24 2.04 -47.38
CA LEU A 467 -24.20 2.97 -47.95
C LEU A 467 -25.06 2.36 -49.07
N LEU A 468 -24.44 1.63 -49.99
CA LEU A 468 -25.11 1.20 -51.25
C LEU A 468 -25.60 -0.26 -51.20
N THR A 469 -24.91 -1.14 -50.44
CA THR A 469 -25.14 -2.58 -50.56
C THR A 469 -25.71 -3.19 -49.27
N SER A 470 -24.96 -3.16 -48.15
CA SER A 470 -25.33 -3.88 -46.95
C SER A 470 -26.45 -3.20 -46.14
N ARG A 471 -26.46 -1.89 -46.09
CA ARG A 471 -27.37 -1.06 -45.29
C ARG A 471 -27.51 -1.55 -43.86
N SER A 472 -26.47 -2.18 -43.36
CA SER A 472 -26.38 -2.75 -42.03
C SER A 472 -24.98 -2.58 -41.44
N GLY A 473 -24.89 -2.12 -40.19
CA GLY A 473 -23.64 -1.86 -39.51
C GLY A 473 -23.81 -1.37 -38.08
N HIS A 474 -22.71 -1.08 -37.41
CA HIS A 474 -22.72 -0.53 -36.07
C HIS A 474 -22.57 1.02 -36.08
N CYS A 475 -22.67 1.66 -34.91
CA CYS A 475 -22.69 3.13 -34.76
C CYS A 475 -21.57 3.86 -35.51
N GLU A 476 -20.36 3.30 -35.59
CA GLU A 476 -19.23 3.94 -36.29
C GLU A 476 -19.50 4.10 -37.82
N TYR A 477 -20.23 3.18 -38.45
CA TYR A 477 -20.65 3.32 -39.84
C TYR A 477 -21.71 4.38 -40.02
N PHE A 478 -22.73 4.41 -39.15
CA PHE A 478 -23.78 5.42 -39.17
C PHE A 478 -23.20 6.82 -38.97
N ALA A 479 -22.36 7.00 -37.92
CA ALA A 479 -21.71 8.27 -37.62
C ALA A 479 -20.82 8.73 -38.78
N SER A 480 -19.97 7.85 -39.36
CA SER A 480 -19.10 8.21 -40.44
C SER A 480 -19.87 8.57 -41.71
N ALA A 481 -20.87 7.80 -42.08
CA ALA A 481 -21.74 8.06 -43.20
C ALA A 481 -22.48 9.38 -43.05
N THR A 482 -23.04 9.63 -41.88
CA THR A 482 -23.75 10.88 -41.58
C THR A 482 -22.84 12.09 -41.69
N VAL A 483 -21.64 12.03 -41.09
CA VAL A 483 -20.68 13.14 -41.15
C VAL A 483 -20.34 13.46 -42.62
N LEU A 484 -20.00 12.45 -43.42
CA LEU A 484 -19.61 12.68 -44.81
C LEU A 484 -20.78 13.09 -45.70
N LEU A 485 -22.00 12.59 -45.49
CA LEU A 485 -23.21 13.05 -46.16
C LEU A 485 -23.53 14.52 -45.85
N LEU A 486 -23.44 14.93 -44.60
CA LEU A 486 -23.69 16.33 -44.24
C LEU A 486 -22.64 17.27 -44.83
N ARG A 487 -21.37 16.84 -44.85
CA ARG A 487 -20.31 17.59 -45.50
C ARG A 487 -20.52 17.77 -46.99
N GLU A 488 -20.95 16.73 -47.69
CA GLU A 488 -21.30 16.78 -49.12
C GLU A 488 -22.51 17.71 -49.38
N LEU A 489 -23.44 17.80 -48.38
CA LEU A 489 -24.56 18.75 -48.39
C LEU A 489 -24.17 20.17 -47.96
N GLY A 490 -22.89 20.43 -47.71
CA GLY A 490 -22.36 21.76 -47.32
C GLY A 490 -22.53 22.11 -45.84
N ILE A 491 -22.86 21.16 -44.98
CA ILE A 491 -23.07 21.34 -43.55
C ILE A 491 -21.80 20.88 -42.82
N PRO A 492 -21.13 21.76 -42.03
CA PRO A 492 -19.94 21.36 -41.26
C PRO A 492 -20.29 20.31 -40.24
N ALA A 493 -19.52 19.21 -40.23
CA ALA A 493 -19.80 18.09 -39.35
C ALA A 493 -18.50 17.43 -38.85
N ARG A 494 -18.53 16.88 -37.64
CA ARG A 494 -17.44 16.15 -36.98
C ARG A 494 -17.88 14.78 -36.51
N TYR A 495 -16.96 13.83 -36.54
CA TYR A 495 -17.18 12.51 -35.96
C TYR A 495 -16.88 12.57 -34.46
N ALA A 496 -17.82 12.20 -33.61
CA ALA A 496 -17.68 12.20 -32.15
C ALA A 496 -17.64 10.76 -31.61
N VAL A 497 -16.89 10.58 -30.52
CA VAL A 497 -16.87 9.33 -29.75
C VAL A 497 -17.00 9.62 -28.26
N GLY A 498 -17.56 8.66 -27.57
CA GLY A 498 -17.77 8.70 -26.13
C GLY A 498 -18.70 7.60 -25.68
N TYR A 499 -19.67 7.92 -24.84
CA TYR A 499 -20.59 6.95 -24.26
C TYR A 499 -22.03 7.46 -24.32
N TYR A 500 -22.97 6.51 -24.46
CA TYR A 500 -24.40 6.74 -24.35
C TYR A 500 -24.88 6.37 -22.94
N VAL A 501 -25.62 7.27 -22.29
CA VAL A 501 -26.11 7.10 -20.92
C VAL A 501 -27.55 6.62 -20.95
N HIS A 502 -27.80 5.38 -20.52
CA HIS A 502 -29.15 4.81 -20.58
C HIS A 502 -29.48 3.84 -19.44
N GLU A 503 -28.49 3.31 -18.70
CA GLU A 503 -28.71 2.29 -17.67
C GLU A 503 -28.83 2.93 -16.28
N PRO A 504 -30.07 3.00 -15.70
CA PRO A 504 -30.25 3.57 -14.36
C PRO A 504 -29.66 2.66 -13.28
N HIS A 505 -29.07 3.24 -12.25
CA HIS A 505 -28.50 2.52 -11.13
C HIS A 505 -28.63 3.33 -9.83
N GLY A 506 -29.46 2.90 -8.90
CA GLY A 506 -29.76 3.64 -7.68
C GLY A 506 -30.40 5.01 -7.99
N SER A 507 -29.78 6.09 -7.49
CA SER A 507 -30.18 7.48 -7.74
C SER A 507 -29.58 8.07 -9.03
N GLY A 508 -28.72 7.34 -9.71
CA GLY A 508 -28.00 7.81 -10.88
C GLY A 508 -27.99 6.81 -12.04
N TYR A 509 -26.90 6.80 -12.78
CA TYR A 509 -26.69 5.96 -13.94
C TYR A 509 -25.32 5.31 -13.90
N ILE A 510 -25.18 4.14 -14.50
CA ILE A 510 -23.90 3.51 -14.80
C ILE A 510 -23.70 3.45 -16.30
N VAL A 511 -22.44 3.56 -16.71
CA VAL A 511 -22.03 3.45 -18.11
C VAL A 511 -21.00 2.34 -18.21
N ARG A 512 -21.23 1.40 -19.11
CA ARG A 512 -20.36 0.25 -19.33
C ARG A 512 -19.45 0.46 -20.54
N GLU A 513 -18.39 -0.32 -20.67
CA GLU A 513 -17.57 -0.30 -21.88
C GLU A 513 -18.40 -0.59 -23.15
N ARG A 514 -19.45 -1.41 -23.06
CA ARG A 514 -20.37 -1.68 -24.18
C ARG A 514 -21.18 -0.47 -24.63
N ASP A 515 -21.37 0.51 -23.75
CA ASP A 515 -22.14 1.72 -24.07
C ASP A 515 -21.29 2.76 -24.80
N ALA A 516 -20.05 2.39 -25.16
CA ALA A 516 -19.21 3.18 -26.06
C ALA A 516 -19.95 3.41 -27.37
N HIS A 517 -20.01 4.66 -27.81
CA HIS A 517 -20.83 5.09 -28.94
C HIS A 517 -20.13 6.13 -29.80
N ALA A 518 -20.51 6.14 -31.08
CA ALA A 518 -20.05 7.15 -32.04
C ALA A 518 -21.28 7.81 -32.69
N TRP A 519 -21.20 9.13 -32.83
CA TRP A 519 -22.25 9.94 -33.45
C TRP A 519 -21.65 11.12 -34.22
N CYS A 520 -22.51 11.94 -34.82
CA CYS A 520 -22.13 13.15 -35.54
C CYS A 520 -22.31 14.38 -34.69
N LEU A 521 -21.39 15.33 -34.76
CA LEU A 521 -21.59 16.70 -34.33
C LEU A 521 -21.86 17.56 -35.57
N VAL A 522 -22.90 18.37 -35.52
CA VAL A 522 -23.31 19.29 -36.58
C VAL A 522 -23.14 20.72 -36.10
N TRP A 523 -22.63 21.58 -36.96
CA TRP A 523 -22.55 23.00 -36.70
C TRP A 523 -23.90 23.68 -36.99
N ASP A 524 -24.50 24.23 -35.97
CA ASP A 524 -25.70 25.05 -36.10
C ASP A 524 -25.31 26.52 -36.35
N PHE A 525 -25.61 27.05 -37.51
CA PHE A 525 -25.27 28.40 -37.88
C PHE A 525 -26.09 29.45 -37.13
N ALA A 526 -27.29 29.13 -36.65
CA ALA A 526 -28.13 30.05 -35.91
C ALA A 526 -27.60 30.27 -34.49
N ASP A 527 -27.32 29.18 -33.80
CA ASP A 527 -26.81 29.22 -32.43
C ASP A 527 -25.27 29.33 -32.34
N LYS A 528 -24.57 29.24 -33.47
CA LYS A 528 -23.10 29.22 -33.57
C LYS A 528 -22.47 28.22 -32.62
N THR A 529 -22.98 26.99 -32.60
CA THR A 529 -22.56 25.95 -31.70
C THR A 529 -22.62 24.56 -32.35
N TRP A 530 -21.83 23.63 -31.82
CA TRP A 530 -21.91 22.22 -32.20
C TRP A 530 -23.04 21.54 -31.45
N LYS A 531 -23.88 20.78 -32.17
CA LYS A 531 -25.00 20.00 -31.64
C LYS A 531 -24.79 18.51 -31.93
N ASP A 532 -25.19 17.67 -30.97
CA ASP A 532 -25.19 16.21 -31.16
C ASP A 532 -26.26 15.83 -32.15
N PHE A 533 -25.91 15.00 -33.15
CA PHE A 533 -26.81 14.47 -34.16
C PHE A 533 -26.50 12.99 -34.42
N ASP A 534 -27.44 12.11 -34.04
CA ASP A 534 -27.25 10.66 -34.11
C ASP A 534 -28.31 10.02 -35.01
N THR A 535 -27.87 9.36 -36.06
CA THR A 535 -28.72 8.63 -37.01
C THR A 535 -28.75 7.13 -36.75
N THR A 536 -28.11 6.66 -35.69
CA THR A 536 -28.09 5.24 -35.32
C THR A 536 -29.48 4.81 -34.86
N PRO A 537 -30.10 3.76 -35.45
CA PRO A 537 -31.43 3.30 -35.05
C PRO A 537 -31.49 2.96 -33.56
N PRO A 538 -32.46 3.45 -32.75
CA PRO A 538 -32.52 3.26 -31.29
C PRO A 538 -32.55 1.79 -30.82
N SER A 539 -32.88 0.87 -31.73
CA SER A 539 -32.89 -0.58 -31.47
C SER A 539 -31.52 -1.14 -31.03
N TRP A 540 -30.44 -0.41 -31.30
CA TRP A 540 -29.07 -0.84 -30.96
C TRP A 540 -28.91 -1.13 -29.47
N VAL A 541 -29.50 -0.35 -28.58
CA VAL A 541 -29.43 -0.53 -27.12
C VAL A 541 -29.97 -1.90 -26.71
N GLY A 542 -31.12 -2.30 -27.25
CA GLY A 542 -31.72 -3.60 -26.97
C GLY A 542 -30.98 -4.80 -27.58
N ILE A 543 -30.23 -4.58 -28.67
CA ILE A 543 -29.43 -5.63 -29.32
C ILE A 543 -28.18 -5.91 -28.50
N GLU A 544 -27.55 -4.86 -27.94
CA GLU A 544 -26.29 -4.95 -27.18
C GLU A 544 -26.47 -5.35 -25.72
N SER A 545 -27.66 -5.12 -25.14
CA SER A 545 -27.97 -5.44 -23.73
C SER A 545 -28.30 -6.92 -23.47
N LYS A 546 -28.45 -7.75 -24.50
CA LYS A 546 -28.82 -9.17 -24.34
C LYS A 546 -27.68 -10.01 -23.76
N ARG A 547 -27.60 -10.11 -22.43
CA ARG A 547 -26.68 -11.00 -21.70
C ARG A 547 -27.37 -11.73 -20.55
N THR A 548 -26.72 -12.80 -20.03
CA THR A 548 -27.25 -13.54 -18.87
C THR A 548 -27.06 -12.71 -17.60
N ALA A 549 -28.10 -12.57 -16.79
CA ALA A 549 -28.12 -11.83 -15.53
C ALA A 549 -26.96 -12.22 -14.56
N ALA A 550 -26.56 -13.49 -14.56
CA ALA A 550 -25.45 -13.97 -13.73
C ALA A 550 -24.09 -13.35 -14.14
N ALA A 551 -23.83 -13.25 -15.45
CA ALA A 551 -22.56 -12.66 -15.94
C ALA A 551 -22.48 -11.16 -15.64
N GLU A 552 -23.61 -10.46 -15.70
CA GLU A 552 -23.71 -9.04 -15.34
C GLU A 552 -23.50 -8.83 -13.86
N TRP A 553 -24.13 -9.62 -12.99
CA TRP A 553 -23.94 -9.53 -11.55
C TRP A 553 -22.45 -9.68 -11.13
N PHE A 554 -21.74 -10.67 -11.71
CA PHE A 554 -20.29 -10.84 -11.45
C PHE A 554 -19.47 -9.63 -11.93
N ALA A 555 -19.81 -9.06 -13.08
CA ALA A 555 -19.14 -7.86 -13.60
C ALA A 555 -19.41 -6.65 -12.69
N ASP A 556 -20.60 -6.52 -12.15
CA ASP A 556 -21.01 -5.44 -11.25
C ASP A 556 -20.31 -5.54 -9.91
N VAL A 557 -20.29 -6.72 -9.27
CA VAL A 557 -19.54 -6.96 -8.03
C VAL A 557 -18.07 -6.65 -8.21
N ARG A 558 -17.48 -7.12 -9.32
CA ARG A 558 -16.05 -6.84 -9.62
C ARG A 558 -15.79 -5.35 -9.85
N SER A 559 -16.67 -4.67 -10.57
CA SER A 559 -16.56 -3.24 -10.84
C SER A 559 -16.73 -2.42 -9.57
N TRP A 560 -17.68 -2.81 -8.70
CA TRP A 560 -17.88 -2.18 -7.39
C TRP A 560 -16.66 -2.35 -6.47
N LEU A 561 -16.15 -3.58 -6.35
CA LEU A 561 -14.92 -3.84 -5.58
C LEU A 561 -13.73 -3.04 -6.14
N GLY A 562 -13.60 -2.99 -7.47
CA GLY A 562 -12.58 -2.20 -8.14
C GLY A 562 -12.69 -0.71 -7.84
N LEU A 563 -13.92 -0.16 -7.82
CA LEU A 563 -14.20 1.22 -7.48
C LEU A 563 -13.85 1.53 -6.02
N GLN A 564 -14.27 0.68 -5.07
CA GLN A 564 -13.93 0.87 -3.65
C GLN A 564 -12.41 0.83 -3.43
N PHE A 565 -11.73 -0.12 -4.08
CA PHE A 565 -10.27 -0.20 -4.03
C PHE A 565 -9.60 1.03 -4.67
N ALA A 566 -10.12 1.52 -5.80
CA ALA A 566 -9.59 2.73 -6.45
C ALA A 566 -9.83 3.98 -5.60
N LYS A 567 -11.04 4.15 -5.03
CA LYS A 567 -11.33 5.24 -4.06
C LYS A 567 -10.37 5.20 -2.86
N PHE A 568 -10.11 3.99 -2.33
CA PHE A 568 -9.15 3.80 -1.24
C PHE A 568 -7.71 4.14 -1.68
N ARG A 569 -7.28 3.62 -2.83
CA ARG A 569 -5.91 3.82 -3.36
C ARG A 569 -5.59 5.28 -3.67
N TRP A 570 -6.55 6.02 -4.21
CA TRP A 570 -6.36 7.40 -4.69
C TRP A 570 -6.82 8.48 -3.69
N GLY A 571 -7.08 8.10 -2.44
CA GLY A 571 -7.35 9.04 -1.37
C GLY A 571 -8.72 9.72 -1.39
N GLN A 572 -9.61 9.29 -2.25
CA GLN A 572 -10.96 9.87 -2.42
C GLN A 572 -12.00 9.24 -1.48
N ALA A 573 -11.59 8.28 -0.64
CA ALA A 573 -12.44 7.73 0.42
C ALA A 573 -12.01 8.34 1.76
N HIS A 574 -12.91 9.02 2.46
CA HIS A 574 -12.73 9.42 3.86
C HIS A 574 -12.49 8.23 4.80
N LEU A 575 -12.56 7.02 4.28
CA LEU A 575 -12.28 5.75 4.97
C LEU A 575 -10.87 5.70 5.58
N GLN A 576 -9.92 6.44 5.03
CA GLN A 576 -8.54 6.54 5.53
C GLN A 576 -8.50 7.04 6.98
N GLN A 577 -9.28 8.06 7.30
CA GLN A 577 -9.39 8.59 8.65
C GLN A 577 -10.01 7.56 9.59
N TYR A 578 -11.07 6.86 9.17
CA TYR A 578 -11.74 5.85 9.99
C TYR A 578 -10.84 4.63 10.24
N ILE A 579 -10.08 4.17 9.26
CA ILE A 579 -9.10 3.08 9.45
C ILE A 579 -8.03 3.51 10.43
N PHE A 580 -7.46 4.70 10.28
CA PHE A 580 -6.46 5.24 11.20
C PHE A 580 -7.00 5.33 12.63
N TRP A 581 -8.20 5.90 12.82
CA TRP A 581 -8.86 5.99 14.11
C TRP A 581 -9.23 4.63 14.69
N ALA A 582 -9.56 3.62 13.88
CA ALA A 582 -9.83 2.25 14.34
C ALA A 582 -8.56 1.53 14.82
N PHE A 583 -7.37 1.85 14.28
CA PHE A 583 -6.11 1.26 14.74
C PHE A 583 -5.66 1.79 16.12
N ILE A 584 -5.99 3.04 16.47
CA ILE A 584 -5.60 3.66 17.75
C ILE A 584 -6.12 2.87 18.97
N PRO A 585 -7.42 2.55 19.11
CA PRO A 585 -7.90 1.78 20.25
C PRO A 585 -7.31 0.36 20.31
N VAL A 586 -7.08 -0.30 19.18
CA VAL A 586 -6.42 -1.62 19.15
C VAL A 586 -4.97 -1.50 19.65
N LEU A 587 -4.27 -0.45 19.23
CA LEU A 587 -2.92 -0.15 19.70
C LEU A 587 -2.89 0.13 21.21
N ILE A 588 -3.82 0.93 21.71
CA ILE A 588 -3.96 1.27 23.13
C ILE A 588 -4.25 0.00 23.94
N VAL A 589 -5.18 -0.85 23.50
CA VAL A 589 -5.51 -2.11 24.19
C VAL A 589 -4.31 -3.06 24.23
N LEU A 590 -3.54 -3.18 23.14
CA LEU A 590 -2.32 -3.98 23.12
C LEU A 590 -1.25 -3.41 24.03
N LEU A 591 -1.03 -2.09 24.03
CA LEU A 591 -0.08 -1.40 24.89
C LEU A 591 -0.49 -1.54 26.38
N TYR A 592 -1.77 -1.35 26.68
CA TYR A 592 -2.34 -1.58 28.00
C TYR A 592 -2.10 -3.03 28.47
N HIS A 593 -2.37 -4.02 27.62
CA HIS A 593 -2.14 -5.44 27.96
C HIS A 593 -0.65 -5.75 28.19
N ILE A 594 0.25 -5.14 27.43
CA ILE A 594 1.70 -5.31 27.61
C ILE A 594 2.14 -4.70 28.95
N ILE A 595 1.72 -3.48 29.26
CA ILE A 595 2.16 -2.73 30.44
C ILE A 595 1.50 -3.26 31.72
N PHE A 596 0.19 -3.34 31.77
CA PHE A 596 -0.54 -3.64 33.01
C PHE A 596 -0.50 -5.11 33.43
N ARG A 597 -0.46 -6.06 32.52
CA ARG A 597 -0.21 -7.46 32.88
C ARG A 597 1.20 -7.65 33.47
N ARG A 598 2.15 -6.85 33.07
CA ARG A 598 3.50 -6.87 33.63
C ARG A 598 3.53 -6.34 35.05
N LEU A 599 2.85 -5.24 35.30
CA LEU A 599 2.67 -4.70 36.68
C LEU A 599 1.92 -5.67 37.58
N GLY A 600 0.91 -6.38 37.07
CA GLY A 600 0.21 -7.43 37.79
C GLY A 600 1.11 -8.62 38.14
N LYS A 601 1.96 -9.09 37.21
CA LYS A 601 2.93 -10.18 37.47
C LYS A 601 4.00 -9.75 38.49
N LEU A 602 4.52 -8.54 38.39
CA LEU A 602 5.48 -8.00 39.37
C LEU A 602 4.87 -7.87 40.76
N ARG A 603 3.60 -7.44 40.84
CA ARG A 603 2.87 -7.41 42.13
C ARG A 603 2.61 -8.81 42.65
N ALA A 604 2.25 -9.78 41.83
CA ALA A 604 2.05 -11.16 42.21
C ALA A 604 3.35 -11.85 42.69
N LEU A 605 4.47 -11.58 42.03
CA LEU A 605 5.79 -12.07 42.44
C LEU A 605 6.25 -11.45 43.76
N LYS A 606 6.06 -10.13 43.96
CA LYS A 606 6.30 -9.47 45.24
C LYS A 606 5.37 -10.00 46.36
N ALA A 607 4.11 -10.30 46.07
CA ALA A 607 3.18 -10.90 47.01
C ALA A 607 3.53 -12.35 47.36
N LYS A 608 4.03 -13.15 46.38
CA LYS A 608 4.58 -14.50 46.62
C LYS A 608 5.86 -14.48 47.44
N ALA A 609 6.78 -13.54 47.16
CA ALA A 609 8.01 -13.35 47.93
C ALA A 609 7.69 -12.92 49.39
N LYS A 610 6.62 -12.15 49.59
CA LYS A 610 6.19 -11.74 50.93
C LYS A 610 5.41 -12.86 51.70
N LYS A 611 4.92 -13.90 51.03
CA LYS A 611 4.26 -15.06 51.60
C LYS A 611 5.17 -16.27 51.78
N GLN A 612 6.42 -16.26 51.32
CA GLN A 612 7.38 -17.26 51.67
C GLN A 612 7.78 -17.00 53.15
N ALA A 613 7.24 -17.84 54.05
CA ALA A 613 7.74 -17.89 55.39
C ALA A 613 9.26 -18.06 55.38
N PRO A 614 9.99 -17.43 56.32
CA PRO A 614 11.44 -17.61 56.38
C PRO A 614 11.73 -19.12 56.45
N VAL A 615 12.63 -19.58 55.61
CA VAL A 615 13.09 -20.98 55.63
C VAL A 615 13.72 -21.20 57.01
N VAL A 616 12.99 -21.85 57.89
CA VAL A 616 13.48 -22.23 59.20
C VAL A 616 14.38 -23.45 58.95
N TRP A 617 15.69 -23.23 59.03
CA TRP A 617 16.64 -24.33 58.90
C TRP A 617 16.51 -25.24 60.10
N PRO A 618 16.41 -26.54 59.97
CA PRO A 618 16.31 -27.48 61.05
C PRO A 618 17.44 -27.27 62.09
N GLY A 619 17.13 -27.33 63.36
CA GLY A 619 18.09 -27.26 64.45
C GLY A 619 18.67 -25.89 64.79
N LEU A 620 18.12 -24.79 64.16
CA LEU A 620 18.46 -23.40 64.63
C LEU A 620 17.93 -23.09 66.04
N ASP A 621 16.99 -23.87 66.50
CA ASP A 621 16.40 -23.83 67.85
C ASP A 621 17.16 -24.70 68.86
N SER A 622 18.33 -25.24 68.55
CA SER A 622 19.14 -26.06 69.44
C SER A 622 19.64 -25.25 70.64
N GLU A 623 19.47 -25.81 71.81
CA GLU A 623 19.92 -25.27 73.07
C GLU A 623 21.43 -25.11 73.16
N PHE A 624 22.20 -25.86 72.35
CA PHE A 624 23.65 -25.77 72.21
C PHE A 624 24.12 -24.32 71.90
N TYR A 625 23.34 -23.54 71.15
CA TYR A 625 23.69 -22.16 70.84
C TYR A 625 23.62 -21.22 72.11
N GLN A 626 22.90 -21.62 73.15
CA GLN A 626 22.88 -20.89 74.43
C GLN A 626 24.21 -21.10 75.13
N LEU A 627 24.77 -22.31 75.05
CA LEU A 627 26.06 -22.65 75.55
C LEU A 627 27.18 -21.95 74.82
N GLU A 628 27.15 -21.94 73.52
CA GLU A 628 28.11 -21.19 72.70
C GLU A 628 28.16 -19.72 73.09
N ARG A 629 27.01 -19.06 73.24
CA ARG A 629 26.92 -17.68 73.75
C ARG A 629 27.51 -17.49 75.18
N LYS A 630 27.29 -18.42 76.03
CA LYS A 630 27.76 -18.35 77.41
C LYS A 630 29.29 -18.49 77.45
N LEU A 631 29.89 -19.41 76.72
CA LEU A 631 31.34 -19.58 76.62
C LEU A 631 32.00 -18.41 75.89
N ALA A 632 31.35 -17.85 74.87
CA ALA A 632 31.81 -16.65 74.21
C ALA A 632 31.90 -15.47 75.16
N ASN A 633 30.93 -15.29 76.06
CA ASN A 633 30.92 -14.24 77.08
C ASN A 633 31.99 -14.46 78.16
N ARG A 634 32.58 -15.65 78.28
CA ARG A 634 33.71 -15.97 79.12
C ARG A 634 35.08 -15.78 78.47
N GLY A 635 35.14 -15.20 77.32
CA GLY A 635 36.42 -14.89 76.67
C GLY A 635 36.86 -15.90 75.60
N VAL A 636 36.05 -16.94 75.32
CA VAL A 636 36.34 -17.94 74.29
C VAL A 636 35.31 -17.89 73.14
N PRO A 637 35.24 -16.77 72.40
CA PRO A 637 34.30 -16.70 71.25
C PRO A 637 34.80 -17.60 70.10
N ARG A 638 33.82 -18.13 69.34
CA ARG A 638 34.11 -18.89 68.10
C ARG A 638 34.62 -17.93 67.04
N GLN A 639 35.69 -18.31 66.34
CA GLN A 639 36.22 -17.54 65.21
C GLN A 639 35.38 -17.69 63.97
N THR A 640 35.46 -16.71 63.06
CA THR A 640 34.75 -16.73 61.79
C THR A 640 35.22 -17.92 60.93
N GLY A 641 34.32 -18.85 60.59
CA GLY A 641 34.63 -20.04 59.82
C GLY A 641 35.10 -21.25 60.65
N GLU A 642 35.27 -21.13 61.97
CA GLU A 642 35.68 -22.21 62.85
C GLU A 642 34.52 -23.23 63.05
N PRO A 643 34.75 -24.55 62.81
CA PRO A 643 33.77 -25.57 63.13
C PRO A 643 33.45 -25.59 64.63
N LEU A 644 32.21 -26.02 65.03
CA LEU A 644 31.84 -26.09 66.43
C LEU A 644 32.64 -27.15 67.22
N SER A 645 33.12 -28.22 66.56
CA SER A 645 34.01 -29.24 67.12
C SER A 645 35.36 -28.61 67.56
N ASP A 646 36.00 -27.88 66.63
CA ASP A 646 37.33 -27.31 66.83
C ASP A 646 37.30 -26.19 67.88
N TRP A 647 36.22 -25.37 67.83
CA TRP A 647 35.94 -24.35 68.80
C TRP A 647 35.74 -24.96 70.21
N LEU A 648 34.98 -26.08 70.30
CA LEU A 648 34.73 -26.74 71.59
C LEU A 648 36.02 -27.35 72.15
N GLU A 649 36.83 -28.02 71.32
CA GLU A 649 38.16 -28.53 71.73
C GLU A 649 39.07 -27.42 72.20
N ARG A 650 39.12 -26.27 71.52
CA ARG A 650 39.89 -25.11 71.95
C ARG A 650 39.36 -24.55 73.29
N SER A 651 38.03 -24.53 73.46
CA SER A 651 37.42 -24.06 74.71
C SER A 651 37.76 -25.01 75.89
N LEU A 652 37.83 -26.31 75.67
CA LEU A 652 38.14 -27.34 76.65
C LEU A 652 39.65 -27.38 77.02
N ALA A 653 40.51 -26.61 76.38
CA ALA A 653 41.91 -26.43 76.77
C ALA A 653 42.02 -25.55 78.05
N GLU A 654 40.95 -24.87 78.45
CA GLU A 654 40.86 -24.11 79.72
C GLU A 654 40.72 -25.08 80.93
N PRO A 655 41.64 -25.02 81.90
CA PRO A 655 41.64 -25.96 83.02
C PRO A 655 40.31 -26.06 83.81
N ALA A 656 39.57 -24.95 83.85
CA ALA A 656 38.28 -24.86 84.52
C ALA A 656 37.14 -25.62 83.82
N LEU A 657 37.31 -26.07 82.57
CA LEU A 657 36.27 -26.75 81.77
C LEU A 657 36.58 -28.25 81.55
N VAL A 658 37.71 -28.76 82.07
CA VAL A 658 38.16 -30.16 81.83
C VAL A 658 37.15 -31.17 82.34
N ASP A 659 36.51 -30.94 83.45
CA ASP A 659 35.52 -31.83 84.03
C ASP A 659 34.20 -31.89 83.27
N LEU A 660 33.96 -30.93 82.34
CA LEU A 660 32.76 -30.84 81.54
C LEU A 660 33.01 -31.42 80.13
N ARG A 661 34.22 -31.99 79.83
CA ARG A 661 34.62 -32.46 78.52
C ARG A 661 33.64 -33.45 77.93
N MET A 662 33.33 -34.53 78.64
CA MET A 662 32.42 -35.58 78.13
C MET A 662 30.99 -35.05 77.92
N PRO A 663 30.37 -34.38 78.90
CA PRO A 663 29.04 -33.86 78.71
C PRO A 663 28.93 -32.85 77.49
N LEU A 664 29.95 -32.01 77.25
CA LEU A 664 29.96 -31.06 76.20
C LEU A 664 30.17 -31.68 74.81
N GLN A 665 30.93 -32.76 74.71
CA GLN A 665 31.12 -33.53 73.50
C GLN A 665 29.85 -34.29 73.12
N ASP A 666 29.19 -34.95 74.09
CA ASP A 666 27.93 -35.64 73.86
C ASP A 666 26.80 -34.64 73.43
N LEU A 667 26.78 -33.48 74.06
CA LEU A 667 25.85 -32.42 73.71
C LEU A 667 26.10 -31.87 72.28
N LEU A 668 27.37 -31.76 71.86
CA LEU A 668 27.74 -31.36 70.50
C LEU A 668 27.30 -32.42 69.48
N HIS A 669 27.43 -33.72 69.83
CA HIS A 669 26.99 -34.83 69.01
C HIS A 669 25.46 -34.78 68.76
N LEU A 670 24.68 -34.59 69.84
CA LEU A 670 23.24 -34.44 69.76
C LEU A 670 22.85 -33.19 68.97
N HIS A 671 23.58 -32.08 69.14
CA HIS A 671 23.38 -30.88 68.34
C HIS A 671 23.62 -31.11 66.86
N TYR A 672 24.70 -31.81 66.46
CA TYR A 672 24.97 -32.12 65.05
C TYR A 672 23.90 -33.02 64.44
N ARG A 673 23.42 -34.01 65.19
CA ARG A 673 22.31 -34.84 64.72
C ARG A 673 21.04 -34.05 64.57
N HIS A 674 20.71 -33.14 65.51
CA HIS A 674 19.56 -32.27 65.43
C HIS A 674 19.63 -31.36 64.19
N ARG A 675 20.80 -30.90 63.85
CA ARG A 675 20.99 -29.95 62.77
C ARG A 675 21.17 -30.57 61.38
N PHE A 676 21.85 -31.70 61.30
CA PHE A 676 22.34 -32.23 60.04
C PHE A 676 21.81 -33.62 59.72
N ASP A 677 21.27 -34.38 60.65
CA ASP A 677 20.69 -35.69 60.37
C ASP A 677 19.31 -35.50 59.71
N PRO A 678 19.08 -36.05 58.49
CA PRO A 678 17.79 -36.01 57.83
C PRO A 678 16.64 -36.62 58.62
N ARG A 679 16.96 -37.56 59.53
CA ARG A 679 15.97 -38.22 60.39
C ARG A 679 15.66 -37.41 61.67
N GLY A 680 16.46 -36.38 61.97
CA GLY A 680 16.35 -35.59 63.20
C GLY A 680 16.63 -36.35 64.45
N LEU A 681 16.25 -35.76 65.61
CA LEU A 681 16.29 -36.45 66.93
C LEU A 681 14.93 -37.06 67.23
N THR A 682 14.95 -38.21 67.97
CA THR A 682 13.72 -38.72 68.60
C THR A 682 13.26 -37.78 69.69
N VAL A 683 12.03 -37.94 70.16
CA VAL A 683 11.46 -37.12 71.28
C VAL A 683 12.33 -37.21 72.51
N GLU A 684 12.80 -38.44 72.79
CA GLU A 684 13.68 -38.73 73.95
C GLU A 684 15.05 -38.05 73.81
N GLU A 685 15.67 -38.19 72.63
CA GLU A 685 16.96 -37.50 72.33
C GLU A 685 16.85 -35.98 72.35
N ARG A 686 15.71 -35.46 71.94
CA ARG A 686 15.46 -34.00 71.99
C ARG A 686 15.32 -33.48 73.44
N GLU A 687 14.66 -34.26 74.30
CA GLU A 687 14.57 -33.93 75.70
C GLU A 687 15.91 -34.12 76.40
N GLN A 688 16.67 -35.13 76.05
CA GLN A 688 18.04 -35.33 76.51
C GLN A 688 18.91 -34.11 76.15
N LEU A 689 18.88 -33.61 74.90
CA LEU A 689 19.62 -32.43 74.45
C LEU A 689 19.27 -31.21 75.37
N ARG A 690 18.00 -31.01 75.72
CA ARG A 690 17.53 -29.95 76.62
C ARG A 690 18.07 -30.08 78.00
N CYS A 691 17.94 -31.27 78.56
CA CYS A 691 18.37 -31.53 79.92
C CYS A 691 19.86 -31.40 80.09
N GLU A 692 20.65 -31.99 79.16
CA GLU A 692 22.10 -31.90 79.17
C GLU A 692 22.61 -30.48 78.97
N ALA A 693 21.98 -29.76 78.00
CA ALA A 693 22.32 -28.37 77.82
C ALA A 693 22.11 -27.50 79.05
N LYS A 694 20.98 -27.73 79.71
CA LYS A 694 20.67 -27.02 80.97
C LYS A 694 21.66 -27.39 82.10
N SER A 695 21.97 -28.69 82.27
CA SER A 695 22.97 -29.16 83.22
C SER A 695 24.34 -28.58 83.02
N CYS A 696 24.79 -28.58 81.78
CA CYS A 696 26.08 -27.94 81.35
C CYS A 696 26.05 -26.43 81.65
N LEU A 697 24.95 -25.73 81.33
CA LEU A 697 24.80 -24.29 81.65
C LEU A 697 24.83 -23.99 83.15
N ASP A 698 24.20 -24.83 83.96
CA ASP A 698 24.19 -24.68 85.38
C ASP A 698 25.58 -24.95 85.98
N SER A 699 26.27 -25.96 85.47
CA SER A 699 27.64 -26.26 85.87
C SER A 699 28.62 -25.15 85.48
N LEU A 700 28.45 -24.57 84.32
CA LEU A 700 29.23 -23.38 83.87
C LEU A 700 28.97 -22.17 84.82
N LEU A 701 27.80 -22.06 85.39
CA LEU A 701 27.50 -20.96 86.33
C LEU A 701 28.22 -21.18 87.71
N ARG A 702 28.47 -22.40 88.12
CA ARG A 702 29.14 -22.74 89.42
C ARG A 702 30.66 -22.66 89.33
N VAL A 703 31.25 -22.83 88.21
CA VAL A 703 32.71 -22.62 87.97
C VAL A 703 32.95 -21.10 88.02
N LYS A 704 33.40 -20.60 89.18
CA LYS A 704 33.83 -19.19 89.34
C LYS A 704 35.04 -18.94 88.38
N SER A 705 34.96 -17.79 87.70
CA SER A 705 36.07 -17.26 86.91
C SER A 705 37.33 -17.05 87.71
#